data_1357c5e7a4a20b1c39bb5be6e450be76
#
_entry.id   1357c5e7a4a20b1c39bb5be6e450be76
#
_cell.length_a   1.000
_cell.length_b   1.000
_cell.length_c   1.000
_cell.angle_alpha   90.00
_cell.angle_beta   90.00
_cell.angle_gamma   90.00
#
_symmetry.space_group_name_H-M   'P 1'
#
loop_
_entity.id
_entity.type
_entity.pdbx_description
1 polymer ?
#
loop_
_entity_poly.entity_id
_entity_poly.type
_entity_poly.pdbx_seq_one_letter_code
_entity_poly.pdbx_strand_id
1 'polypeptide(L)'
;MKKSALLLLALIFCNIVKSQKGCDEACPFRPPSVPLVTHDPYFSIWSPGDRLTDMETVHWTGVKNPLHSMVRIDGKTYRLMGSNPTFVEPLKQLSVKILPVSTIYEFGNGSIKVSLTFTSPLLVKDLDLLSRPVTYVTWKVETADSKPHDVQVYLDAGSELAVNTTDQSVTWEKADLQSLMIAKTGTNDQKYLNKSGDNVRIDWGYAYLAVPKSQKPAISVARRNSLFGSFTKTGSLPVSEVFSTPAKVRDGYISMAVGWDLGKNVTSSTVWAMVAYDDIHSIRYFDDDLDAWWRRSGLSFNELLEKASSEYASINGKCNAFQSALMSDLEKAGGPKYSQMCALVYRQCMAAQKVVADKKGNPLLFPKENFSNGCIATVDVIYPFSPFAILFSPTLTEAMLRPVLDYSISGRWKFPFAPHDLGTYPFATGQVYGGGEKDETDQMPVEETGNMIIILAALAKAEGNADFAKKYWNLVEKWSEYLLSKGFDPENQLCTDDFAGHLAHNVNLSAKAIIAIASYSKLCEMNGYTERAVSARKKAEAMAANWMKLATEGDHTVLAYDQKGTWSQKYNLVWDKLLGLNLFPREVYSREINYYKKVQAEFGLPLDSRERYSKNDWITWSATLADSKDDFMAVFDPVYHYAGKTPDRVPVSDWYIVDNARQVGFQARSVVGGFFIRMLADPDLWKKWSSGPSNR
;
A
#
# COMPACT_ATOMS: atom_id res chain seq x y z
N MET A 1 -22.76 -9.60 69.64
CA MET A 1 -22.52 -8.39 68.88
C MET A 1 -21.33 -8.64 67.92
N LYS A 2 -21.50 -9.33 66.84
CA LYS A 2 -20.53 -9.50 65.72
C LYS A 2 -21.18 -10.36 64.58
N LYS A 3 -22.24 -9.86 63.99
CA LYS A 3 -22.85 -10.49 62.73
C LYS A 3 -23.67 -9.49 61.91
N SER A 4 -23.19 -8.26 61.74
CA SER A 4 -23.92 -7.27 60.95
C SER A 4 -23.02 -6.39 60.07
N ALA A 5 -21.76 -6.77 59.84
CA ALA A 5 -20.83 -5.96 59.02
C ALA A 5 -20.39 -6.64 57.71
N LEU A 6 -21.01 -7.78 57.33
CA LEU A 6 -20.58 -8.54 56.12
C LEU A 6 -21.59 -8.53 54.97
N LEU A 7 -22.70 -7.76 55.08
CA LEU A 7 -23.74 -7.72 54.05
C LEU A 7 -23.78 -6.40 53.24
N LEU A 8 -22.91 -5.43 53.54
CA LEU A 8 -22.89 -4.13 52.83
C LEU A 8 -21.76 -3.99 51.79
N LEU A 9 -20.84 -4.95 51.73
CA LEU A 9 -19.74 -4.92 50.70
C LEU A 9 -20.04 -5.73 49.43
N ALA A 10 -21.13 -6.52 49.44
CA ALA A 10 -21.48 -7.35 48.25
C ALA A 10 -22.40 -6.62 47.25
N LEU A 11 -22.88 -5.41 47.55
CA LEU A 11 -23.80 -4.64 46.71
C LEU A 11 -23.12 -3.52 45.87
N ILE A 12 -21.82 -3.29 46.07
CA ILE A 12 -21.06 -2.26 45.32
C ILE A 12 -20.30 -2.85 44.15
N PHE A 13 -20.10 -4.18 44.09
CA PHE A 13 -19.39 -4.83 42.99
C PHE A 13 -20.27 -5.33 41.81
N CYS A 14 -21.60 -5.12 41.88
CA CYS A 14 -22.53 -5.60 40.86
C CYS A 14 -23.01 -4.52 39.87
N ASN A 15 -22.48 -3.28 39.92
CA ASN A 15 -22.90 -2.17 39.07
C ASN A 15 -21.83 -1.66 38.10
N ILE A 16 -20.71 -2.37 37.89
CA ILE A 16 -19.64 -1.99 36.92
C ILE A 16 -19.62 -2.89 35.69
N VAL A 17 -20.51 -3.87 35.58
CA VAL A 17 -20.54 -4.78 34.40
C VAL A 17 -21.88 -4.66 33.65
N LYS A 18 -22.42 -3.43 33.54
CA LYS A 18 -23.56 -3.16 32.65
C LYS A 18 -23.35 -1.81 31.93
N SER A 19 -22.32 -1.73 31.12
CA SER A 19 -22.18 -0.63 30.16
C SER A 19 -21.28 -1.04 28.98
N GLN A 20 -21.56 -2.17 28.37
CA GLN A 20 -21.02 -2.52 27.05
C GLN A 20 -21.96 -3.47 26.29
N LYS A 21 -23.20 -3.04 26.16
CA LYS A 21 -24.13 -3.56 25.14
C LYS A 21 -24.88 -2.36 24.58
N GLY A 22 -24.47 -1.89 23.42
CA GLY A 22 -25.18 -0.85 22.69
C GLY A 22 -24.28 0.08 21.91
N CYS A 23 -23.50 -0.45 20.97
CA CYS A 23 -22.87 0.30 19.86
C CYS A 23 -22.68 -0.58 18.63
N ASP A 24 -23.71 -1.35 18.25
CA ASP A 24 -23.65 -2.21 17.06
C ASP A 24 -24.29 -1.61 15.80
N GLU A 25 -24.75 -0.36 15.82
CA GLU A 25 -25.42 0.22 14.65
C GLU A 25 -25.04 1.66 14.32
N ALA A 26 -23.85 2.13 14.44
CA ALA A 26 -23.36 3.33 13.73
C ALA A 26 -22.03 3.89 14.24
N CYS A 27 -21.05 3.09 14.59
CA CYS A 27 -19.68 3.64 14.64
C CYS A 27 -19.10 3.63 13.23
N PRO A 28 -18.77 4.80 12.66
CA PRO A 28 -18.13 4.83 11.34
C PRO A 28 -16.80 4.04 11.42
N PHE A 29 -16.46 3.33 10.34
CA PHE A 29 -15.22 2.59 10.23
C PHE A 29 -14.02 3.48 10.60
N ARG A 30 -13.24 3.07 11.59
CA ARG A 30 -12.03 3.73 12.05
C ARG A 30 -10.81 3.07 11.41
N PRO A 31 -10.22 3.63 10.35
CA PRO A 31 -9.01 3.06 9.77
C PRO A 31 -7.83 3.13 10.74
N PRO A 32 -6.87 2.20 10.70
CA PRO A 32 -5.70 2.23 11.60
C PRO A 32 -4.83 3.46 11.34
N SER A 33 -4.62 3.84 10.08
CA SER A 33 -4.02 5.11 9.67
C SER A 33 -4.62 5.53 8.33
N VAL A 34 -4.72 6.85 8.10
CA VAL A 34 -5.36 7.40 6.91
C VAL A 34 -4.30 7.88 5.92
N PRO A 35 -4.29 7.38 4.65
CA PRO A 35 -3.37 7.86 3.63
C PRO A 35 -3.73 9.28 3.19
N LEU A 36 -2.73 10.18 3.14
CA LEU A 36 -2.87 11.56 2.70
C LEU A 36 -2.09 11.83 1.41
N VAL A 37 -0.76 11.64 1.44
CA VAL A 37 0.16 11.76 0.31
C VAL A 37 0.86 10.42 0.16
N THR A 38 0.68 9.74 -0.97
CA THR A 38 1.11 8.34 -1.11
C THR A 38 1.55 8.08 -2.54
N HIS A 39 2.85 8.19 -2.82
CA HIS A 39 3.40 8.01 -4.16
C HIS A 39 4.41 6.85 -4.27
N ASP A 40 5.35 6.79 -3.32
CA ASP A 40 6.38 5.77 -3.29
C ASP A 40 6.89 5.59 -1.84
N PRO A 41 7.84 4.67 -1.56
CA PRO A 41 8.36 4.41 -0.21
C PRO A 41 8.95 5.63 0.50
N TYR A 42 9.38 6.65 -0.23
CA TYR A 42 9.98 7.86 0.32
C TYR A 42 9.01 9.03 0.42
N PHE A 43 8.10 9.17 -0.53
CA PHE A 43 7.09 10.23 -0.52
C PHE A 43 5.73 9.69 -0.09
N SER A 44 5.58 9.55 1.23
CA SER A 44 4.48 8.84 1.86
C SER A 44 4.12 9.50 3.19
N ILE A 45 2.93 10.12 3.29
CA ILE A 45 2.45 10.86 4.46
C ILE A 45 1.08 10.34 4.89
N TRP A 46 0.95 10.04 6.18
CA TRP A 46 -0.20 9.40 6.79
C TRP A 46 -0.70 10.16 8.02
N SER A 47 -1.99 10.05 8.32
CA SER A 47 -2.58 10.51 9.57
C SER A 47 -2.87 9.33 10.50
N PRO A 48 -2.15 9.21 11.64
CA PRO A 48 -2.36 8.14 12.61
C PRO A 48 -3.48 8.44 13.62
N GLY A 49 -3.98 9.68 13.68
CA GLY A 49 -5.02 10.10 14.62
C GLY A 49 -6.42 9.63 14.23
N ASP A 50 -7.33 9.53 15.20
CA ASP A 50 -8.76 9.30 14.93
C ASP A 50 -9.38 10.52 14.25
N ARG A 51 -8.90 11.72 14.62
CA ARG A 51 -9.16 12.97 13.91
C ARG A 51 -7.87 13.48 13.29
N LEU A 52 -7.99 14.20 12.19
CA LEU A 52 -6.83 14.78 11.49
C LEU A 52 -6.05 15.78 12.35
N THR A 53 -6.67 16.30 13.40
CA THR A 53 -6.10 17.27 14.35
C THR A 53 -5.54 16.67 15.64
N ASP A 54 -5.66 15.35 15.85
CA ASP A 54 -5.24 14.72 17.11
C ASP A 54 -3.72 14.50 17.17
N MET A 55 -3.09 14.24 16.03
CA MET A 55 -1.66 13.93 15.91
C MET A 55 -1.02 14.67 14.74
N GLU A 56 0.32 14.76 14.77
CA GLU A 56 1.08 15.17 13.59
C GLU A 56 0.97 14.11 12.48
N THR A 57 1.05 14.56 11.23
CA THR A 57 1.20 13.64 10.10
C THR A 57 2.59 13.02 10.11
N VAL A 58 2.66 11.75 9.69
CA VAL A 58 3.88 10.94 9.77
C VAL A 58 4.18 10.24 8.44
N HIS A 59 5.45 9.93 8.24
CA HIS A 59 5.87 8.95 7.25
C HIS A 59 5.45 7.53 7.71
N TRP A 60 5.38 6.54 6.81
CA TRP A 60 5.04 5.16 7.18
C TRP A 60 6.00 4.56 8.23
N THR A 61 7.21 5.07 8.37
CA THR A 61 8.18 4.70 9.43
C THR A 61 7.80 5.23 10.83
N GLY A 62 6.73 6.02 10.95
CA GLY A 62 6.31 6.67 12.18
C GLY A 62 7.01 8.00 12.46
N VAL A 63 8.00 8.38 11.67
CA VAL A 63 8.70 9.67 11.83
C VAL A 63 7.84 10.81 11.29
N LYS A 64 7.86 11.96 11.99
CA LYS A 64 7.05 13.12 11.62
C LYS A 64 7.43 13.65 10.24
N ASN A 65 6.43 13.73 9.38
CA ASN A 65 6.43 14.44 8.11
C ASN A 65 5.28 15.45 8.15
N PRO A 66 5.45 16.56 8.89
CA PRO A 66 4.33 17.40 9.28
C PRO A 66 3.78 18.22 8.14
N LEU A 67 2.45 18.13 8.00
CA LEU A 67 1.60 19.04 7.27
C LEU A 67 0.63 19.68 8.27
N HIS A 68 0.44 21.00 8.23
CA HIS A 68 -0.54 21.68 9.07
C HIS A 68 -1.49 22.48 8.20
N SER A 69 -2.75 22.49 8.59
CA SER A 69 -3.77 23.32 7.93
C SER A 69 -4.66 23.98 8.98
N MET A 70 -4.97 25.24 8.73
CA MET A 70 -5.87 26.06 9.55
C MET A 70 -6.87 26.80 8.67
N VAL A 71 -8.01 27.13 9.26
CA VAL A 71 -8.99 28.05 8.69
C VAL A 71 -9.28 29.14 9.72
N ARG A 72 -9.35 30.41 9.26
CA ARG A 72 -9.76 31.52 10.09
C ARG A 72 -11.12 32.03 9.58
N ILE A 73 -12.10 32.10 10.48
CA ILE A 73 -13.49 32.38 10.21
C ILE A 73 -13.90 33.57 11.11
N ASP A 74 -14.29 34.69 10.53
CA ASP A 74 -14.72 35.89 11.24
C ASP A 74 -13.74 36.31 12.36
N GLY A 75 -12.45 36.22 12.07
CA GLY A 75 -11.40 36.58 13.00
C GLY A 75 -10.97 35.49 13.98
N LYS A 76 -11.63 34.33 14.05
CA LYS A 76 -11.24 33.20 14.90
C LYS A 76 -10.59 32.07 14.08
N THR A 77 -9.41 31.62 14.51
CA THR A 77 -8.65 30.58 13.83
C THR A 77 -8.94 29.20 14.43
N TYR A 78 -9.02 28.18 13.56
CA TYR A 78 -9.24 26.79 13.91
C TYR A 78 -8.23 25.90 13.17
N ARG A 79 -7.76 24.82 13.82
CA ARG A 79 -6.96 23.78 13.16
C ARG A 79 -7.86 22.85 12.35
N LEU A 80 -7.39 22.47 11.16
CA LEU A 80 -7.97 21.43 10.32
C LEU A 80 -7.08 20.18 10.28
N MET A 81 -5.73 20.36 10.38
CA MET A 81 -4.76 19.28 10.30
C MET A 81 -3.54 19.57 11.17
N GLY A 82 -3.01 18.50 11.81
CA GLY A 82 -1.88 18.56 12.73
C GLY A 82 -2.29 18.87 14.17
N SER A 83 -1.49 18.41 15.13
CA SER A 83 -1.72 18.68 16.56
C SER A 83 -1.26 20.05 17.01
N ASN A 84 -0.51 20.76 16.18
CA ASN A 84 0.02 22.10 16.44
C ASN A 84 -0.64 23.17 15.54
N PRO A 85 -0.68 24.45 15.98
CA PRO A 85 -0.31 24.91 17.32
C PRO A 85 -1.36 24.56 18.38
N THR A 86 -0.93 24.12 19.55
CA THR A 86 -1.82 23.65 20.62
C THR A 86 -2.74 24.70 21.21
N PHE A 87 -2.38 25.98 21.05
CA PHE A 87 -3.21 27.12 21.52
C PHE A 87 -4.36 27.49 20.56
N VAL A 88 -4.45 26.82 19.39
CA VAL A 88 -5.57 26.94 18.45
C VAL A 88 -6.46 25.71 18.57
N GLU A 89 -7.75 25.95 18.80
CA GLU A 89 -8.70 24.84 18.90
C GLU A 89 -8.95 24.14 17.55
N PRO A 90 -9.24 22.84 17.53
CA PRO A 90 -9.61 22.14 16.28
C PRO A 90 -11.03 22.56 15.82
N LEU A 91 -11.23 22.70 14.53
CA LEU A 91 -12.58 22.68 13.96
C LEU A 91 -13.14 21.26 14.06
N LYS A 92 -14.41 21.14 14.46
CA LYS A 92 -15.04 19.83 14.64
C LYS A 92 -15.00 19.05 13.34
N GLN A 93 -14.32 17.89 13.33
CA GLN A 93 -14.37 16.93 12.25
C GLN A 93 -15.73 16.22 12.27
N LEU A 94 -16.44 16.25 11.13
CA LEU A 94 -17.77 15.66 10.96
C LEU A 94 -17.67 14.24 10.38
N SER A 95 -16.73 14.05 9.42
CA SER A 95 -16.52 12.76 8.78
C SER A 95 -15.12 12.65 8.17
N VAL A 96 -14.74 11.42 7.85
CA VAL A 96 -13.64 11.09 6.93
C VAL A 96 -14.13 10.03 5.94
N LYS A 97 -13.85 10.23 4.66
CA LYS A 97 -14.15 9.27 3.59
C LYS A 97 -12.86 8.93 2.85
N ILE A 98 -12.50 7.65 2.88
CA ILE A 98 -11.33 7.13 2.17
C ILE A 98 -11.83 6.47 0.89
N LEU A 99 -11.28 6.92 -0.24
CA LEU A 99 -11.52 6.41 -1.58
C LEU A 99 -10.20 5.93 -2.19
N PRO A 100 -10.19 5.13 -3.25
CA PRO A 100 -8.97 4.56 -3.81
C PRO A 100 -7.85 5.58 -4.08
N VAL A 101 -8.17 6.76 -4.61
CA VAL A 101 -7.17 7.79 -4.96
C VAL A 101 -7.38 9.11 -4.23
N SER A 102 -8.32 9.19 -3.28
CA SER A 102 -8.54 10.41 -2.49
C SER A 102 -8.98 10.13 -1.05
N THR A 103 -8.71 11.09 -0.17
CA THR A 103 -9.25 11.16 1.20
C THR A 103 -9.95 12.48 1.39
N ILE A 104 -11.17 12.47 1.89
CA ILE A 104 -12.01 13.65 2.10
C ILE A 104 -12.36 13.75 3.58
N TYR A 105 -11.96 14.85 4.21
CA TYR A 105 -12.39 15.23 5.55
C TYR A 105 -13.43 16.34 5.48
N GLU A 106 -14.48 16.20 6.27
CA GLU A 106 -15.50 17.23 6.45
C GLU A 106 -15.41 17.82 7.85
N PHE A 107 -15.39 19.16 7.92
CA PHE A 107 -15.34 19.91 9.17
C PHE A 107 -16.47 20.93 9.21
N GLY A 108 -16.88 21.36 10.42
CA GLY A 108 -17.88 22.43 10.54
C GLY A 108 -18.09 22.89 11.98
N ASN A 109 -18.63 24.13 12.13
CA ASN A 109 -18.99 24.72 13.41
C ASN A 109 -20.44 25.26 13.46
N GLY A 110 -21.26 24.90 12.48
CA GLY A 110 -22.63 25.39 12.35
C GLY A 110 -22.77 26.66 11.44
N SER A 111 -21.73 27.48 11.31
CA SER A 111 -21.71 28.62 10.39
C SER A 111 -21.05 28.24 9.06
N ILE A 112 -19.99 27.47 9.10
CA ILE A 112 -19.21 27.10 7.91
C ILE A 112 -19.00 25.57 7.91
N LYS A 113 -19.00 25.00 6.70
CA LYS A 113 -18.54 23.67 6.36
C LYS A 113 -17.25 23.79 5.53
N VAL A 114 -16.23 23.00 5.89
CA VAL A 114 -14.96 22.91 5.14
C VAL A 114 -14.73 21.47 4.73
N SER A 115 -14.63 21.22 3.42
CA SER A 115 -14.17 19.95 2.88
C SER A 115 -12.69 20.05 2.54
N LEU A 116 -11.85 19.22 3.19
CA LEU A 116 -10.43 19.12 2.91
C LEU A 116 -10.16 17.79 2.20
N THR A 117 -9.72 17.87 0.94
CA THR A 117 -9.51 16.69 0.08
C THR A 117 -8.04 16.55 -0.29
N PHE A 118 -7.51 15.34 -0.10
CA PHE A 118 -6.20 14.92 -0.61
C PHE A 118 -6.43 14.01 -1.80
N THR A 119 -5.89 14.33 -2.98
CA THR A 119 -5.97 13.51 -4.18
C THR A 119 -4.57 13.17 -4.68
N SER A 120 -4.19 11.90 -4.56
CA SER A 120 -3.01 11.33 -5.21
C SER A 120 -3.48 10.55 -6.45
N PRO A 121 -3.25 11.03 -7.68
CA PRO A 121 -3.89 10.50 -8.88
C PRO A 121 -3.22 9.20 -9.36
N LEU A 122 -3.23 8.17 -8.53
CA LEU A 122 -2.61 6.86 -8.78
C LEU A 122 -3.49 6.01 -9.71
N LEU A 123 -3.63 6.47 -10.95
CA LEU A 123 -4.40 5.77 -12.00
C LEU A 123 -3.50 4.77 -12.72
N VAL A 124 -3.57 3.50 -12.30
CA VAL A 124 -2.64 2.41 -12.67
C VAL A 124 -2.56 2.07 -14.17
N LYS A 125 -3.50 2.54 -14.99
CA LYS A 125 -3.45 2.40 -16.47
C LYS A 125 -2.78 3.58 -17.17
N ASP A 126 -2.54 4.67 -16.47
CA ASP A 126 -1.86 5.87 -16.97
C ASP A 126 -0.52 6.02 -16.25
N LEU A 127 0.54 5.37 -16.79
CA LEU A 127 1.86 5.34 -16.15
C LEU A 127 2.46 6.74 -15.99
N ASP A 128 2.16 7.67 -16.92
CA ASP A 128 2.63 9.04 -16.83
C ASP A 128 2.01 9.74 -15.62
N LEU A 129 0.72 9.55 -15.40
CA LEU A 129 0.03 10.14 -14.26
C LEU A 129 0.38 9.41 -12.95
N LEU A 130 0.44 8.07 -13.00
CA LEU A 130 0.78 7.21 -11.86
C LEU A 130 2.14 7.55 -11.26
N SER A 131 3.12 7.82 -12.10
CA SER A 131 4.51 8.08 -11.67
C SER A 131 4.77 9.52 -11.22
N ARG A 132 3.81 10.45 -11.43
CA ARG A 132 3.98 11.86 -11.02
C ARG A 132 3.87 11.99 -9.50
N PRO A 133 4.91 12.45 -8.80
CA PRO A 133 4.91 12.58 -7.34
C PRO A 133 4.22 13.88 -6.91
N VAL A 134 2.93 14.03 -7.22
CA VAL A 134 2.14 15.22 -6.97
C VAL A 134 0.79 14.87 -6.36
N THR A 135 0.54 15.35 -5.13
CA THR A 135 -0.76 15.27 -4.46
C THR A 135 -1.41 16.63 -4.44
N TYR A 136 -2.67 16.70 -4.87
CA TYR A 136 -3.50 17.90 -4.74
C TYR A 136 -4.15 17.93 -3.37
N VAL A 137 -4.04 19.08 -2.69
CA VAL A 137 -4.73 19.35 -1.43
C VAL A 137 -5.73 20.46 -1.71
N THR A 138 -7.01 20.17 -1.56
CA THR A 138 -8.10 21.06 -1.96
C THR A 138 -8.99 21.40 -0.76
N TRP A 139 -9.29 22.68 -0.57
CA TRP A 139 -10.25 23.20 0.40
C TRP A 139 -11.47 23.71 -0.34
N LYS A 140 -12.63 23.18 0.00
CA LYS A 140 -13.92 23.76 -0.38
C LYS A 140 -14.59 24.27 0.88
N VAL A 141 -14.86 25.57 0.92
CA VAL A 141 -15.51 26.26 2.03
C VAL A 141 -16.91 26.63 1.60
N GLU A 142 -17.93 26.31 2.41
CA GLU A 142 -19.33 26.64 2.16
C GLU A 142 -19.99 27.14 3.44
N THR A 143 -20.89 28.14 3.34
CA THR A 143 -21.66 28.58 4.50
C THR A 143 -22.76 27.56 4.84
N ALA A 144 -22.97 27.34 6.13
CA ALA A 144 -24.00 26.43 6.64
C ALA A 144 -25.22 27.17 7.20
N ASP A 145 -25.05 28.46 7.52
CA ASP A 145 -26.09 29.34 8.06
C ASP A 145 -26.68 30.32 7.04
N SER A 146 -26.30 30.16 5.76
CA SER A 146 -26.71 31.02 4.64
C SER A 146 -26.25 32.49 4.75
N LYS A 147 -25.28 32.79 5.61
CA LYS A 147 -24.67 34.12 5.74
C LYS A 147 -23.28 34.16 5.13
N PRO A 148 -22.83 35.33 4.65
CA PRO A 148 -21.45 35.49 4.20
C PRO A 148 -20.51 35.61 5.40
N HIS A 149 -19.31 35.02 5.29
CA HIS A 149 -18.25 35.03 6.32
C HIS A 149 -16.94 35.58 5.77
N ASP A 150 -16.08 36.08 6.68
CA ASP A 150 -14.69 36.43 6.40
C ASP A 150 -13.83 35.17 6.59
N VAL A 151 -13.18 34.68 5.52
CA VAL A 151 -12.47 33.38 5.56
C VAL A 151 -11.08 33.50 5.00
N GLN A 152 -10.11 32.97 5.78
CA GLN A 152 -8.74 32.73 5.32
C GLN A 152 -8.38 31.26 5.51
N VAL A 153 -7.54 30.70 4.61
CA VAL A 153 -7.08 29.33 4.61
C VAL A 153 -5.56 29.27 4.63
N TYR A 154 -5.01 28.28 5.33
CA TYR A 154 -3.58 28.08 5.54
C TYR A 154 -3.17 26.63 5.34
N LEU A 155 -2.01 26.43 4.70
CA LEU A 155 -1.28 25.15 4.65
C LEU A 155 0.21 25.41 4.86
N ASP A 156 0.89 24.55 5.63
CA ASP A 156 2.35 24.44 5.59
C ASP A 156 2.83 23.00 5.46
N ALA A 157 4.03 22.87 4.90
CA ALA A 157 4.78 21.62 4.76
C ALA A 157 6.18 21.83 5.35
N GLY A 158 6.55 20.99 6.31
CA GLY A 158 7.83 21.08 7.00
C GLY A 158 9.03 20.56 6.18
N SER A 159 10.22 21.12 6.42
CA SER A 159 11.46 20.62 5.80
C SER A 159 11.83 19.19 6.24
N GLU A 160 11.15 18.65 7.23
CA GLU A 160 11.25 17.25 7.65
C GLU A 160 10.94 16.26 6.50
N LEU A 161 10.18 16.69 5.49
CA LEU A 161 9.87 15.89 4.32
C LEU A 161 11.08 15.55 3.47
N ALA A 162 12.15 16.35 3.54
CA ALA A 162 13.31 16.23 2.66
C ALA A 162 14.59 15.76 3.38
N VAL A 163 14.46 15.20 4.58
CA VAL A 163 15.61 14.74 5.37
C VAL A 163 15.39 13.35 5.97
N ASN A 164 16.44 12.58 6.11
CA ASN A 164 16.42 11.35 6.88
C ASN A 164 16.36 11.61 8.39
N THR A 165 17.09 12.63 8.87
CA THR A 165 17.06 13.07 10.27
C THR A 165 17.03 14.60 10.34
N THR A 166 16.43 15.15 11.39
CA THR A 166 16.33 16.62 11.60
C THR A 166 17.67 17.31 11.92
N ASP A 167 18.74 16.56 12.09
CA ASP A 167 20.12 17.05 12.22
C ASP A 167 20.71 17.49 10.88
N GLN A 168 20.14 17.04 9.77
CA GLN A 168 20.62 17.39 8.44
C GLN A 168 20.30 18.85 8.12
N SER A 169 21.25 19.48 7.43
CA SER A 169 21.11 20.85 6.96
C SER A 169 20.35 20.89 5.63
N VAL A 170 19.39 21.83 5.53
CA VAL A 170 18.57 22.04 4.34
C VAL A 170 18.79 23.46 3.79
N THR A 171 18.50 23.58 2.51
CA THR A 171 18.31 24.84 1.80
C THR A 171 16.85 24.98 1.40
N TRP A 172 16.42 26.19 1.05
CA TRP A 172 15.08 26.48 0.54
C TRP A 172 15.12 27.60 -0.49
N GLU A 173 14.15 27.55 -1.36
CA GLU A 173 14.00 28.54 -2.43
C GLU A 173 12.51 28.83 -2.66
N LYS A 174 12.20 30.09 -3.00
CA LYS A 174 10.91 30.49 -3.58
C LYS A 174 11.14 30.94 -5.02
N ALA A 175 10.23 30.57 -5.89
CA ALA A 175 10.28 31.00 -7.29
C ALA A 175 8.88 31.22 -7.85
N ASP A 176 8.82 32.12 -8.81
CA ASP A 176 7.67 32.35 -9.65
C ASP A 176 7.86 31.66 -10.99
N LEU A 177 7.03 30.67 -11.26
CA LEU A 177 6.92 30.03 -12.56
C LEU A 177 5.91 30.79 -13.44
N GLN A 178 5.56 30.26 -14.59
CA GLN A 178 4.62 30.90 -15.50
C GLN A 178 3.23 31.09 -14.83
N SER A 179 2.62 30.02 -14.36
CA SER A 179 1.30 30.03 -13.73
C SER A 179 1.31 29.77 -12.23
N LEU A 180 2.45 29.36 -11.66
CA LEU A 180 2.59 28.92 -10.28
C LEU A 180 3.50 29.84 -9.47
N MET A 181 3.22 29.91 -8.15
CA MET A 181 4.22 30.23 -7.13
C MET A 181 4.66 28.93 -6.47
N ILE A 182 5.95 28.75 -6.26
CA ILE A 182 6.51 27.58 -5.62
C ILE A 182 7.43 27.94 -4.44
N ALA A 183 7.46 27.06 -3.46
CA ALA A 183 8.53 26.96 -2.48
C ALA A 183 9.08 25.53 -2.52
N LYS A 184 10.40 25.37 -2.39
CA LYS A 184 11.04 24.06 -2.29
C LYS A 184 12.08 24.02 -1.19
N THR A 185 12.33 22.82 -0.66
CA THR A 185 13.38 22.54 0.32
C THR A 185 14.02 21.19 0.04
N GLY A 186 15.32 21.09 0.30
CA GLY A 186 16.10 19.85 0.17
C GLY A 186 17.35 19.91 1.01
N THR A 187 18.03 18.78 1.23
CA THR A 187 19.31 18.75 1.93
C THR A 187 20.34 19.59 1.17
N ASN A 188 21.29 20.16 1.92
CA ASN A 188 22.39 20.91 1.31
C ASN A 188 23.33 20.01 0.50
N ASP A 189 23.55 18.78 0.96
CA ASP A 189 24.58 17.89 0.40
C ASP A 189 24.17 17.22 -0.91
N GLN A 190 22.86 16.98 -1.12
CA GLN A 190 22.28 16.36 -2.33
C GLN A 190 23.05 15.10 -2.79
N LYS A 191 23.34 14.18 -1.87
CA LYS A 191 24.01 12.91 -2.18
C LYS A 191 22.99 11.90 -2.69
N TYR A 192 22.80 11.84 -4.01
CA TYR A 192 21.85 10.95 -4.65
C TYR A 192 22.16 9.47 -4.41
N LEU A 193 21.14 8.66 -4.13
CA LEU A 193 21.24 7.21 -4.00
C LEU A 193 22.47 6.78 -3.14
N ASN A 194 22.66 7.39 -1.99
CA ASN A 194 23.84 7.11 -1.14
C ASN A 194 23.55 6.27 0.09
N LYS A 195 22.28 5.94 0.32
CA LYS A 195 21.81 5.15 1.47
C LYS A 195 20.80 4.11 1.05
N SER A 196 20.82 2.98 1.71
CA SER A 196 19.83 1.90 1.59
C SER A 196 19.44 1.40 2.98
N GLY A 197 18.29 0.76 3.08
CA GLY A 197 17.82 0.18 4.32
C GLY A 197 16.32 0.33 4.52
N ASP A 198 15.81 -0.37 5.53
CA ASP A 198 14.38 -0.38 5.78
C ASP A 198 13.84 0.97 6.24
N ASN A 199 14.38 1.52 7.34
CA ASN A 199 13.89 2.75 7.95
C ASN A 199 14.49 4.04 7.36
N VAL A 200 15.20 3.95 6.24
CA VAL A 200 15.80 5.11 5.58
C VAL A 200 14.72 5.94 4.90
N ARG A 201 14.72 7.25 5.16
CA ARG A 201 13.93 8.23 4.42
C ARG A 201 14.83 8.97 3.45
N ILE A 202 14.23 9.49 2.38
CA ILE A 202 14.98 10.23 1.35
C ILE A 202 15.65 11.47 1.96
N ASP A 203 16.91 11.71 1.58
CA ASP A 203 17.68 12.90 1.97
C ASP A 203 18.40 13.52 0.76
N TRP A 204 17.86 13.32 -0.42
CA TRP A 204 18.24 13.98 -1.67
C TRP A 204 16.99 14.41 -2.44
N GLY A 205 17.17 15.25 -3.44
CA GLY A 205 16.05 15.86 -4.15
C GLY A 205 15.38 16.94 -3.33
N TYR A 206 14.15 17.29 -3.70
CA TYR A 206 13.46 18.45 -3.15
C TYR A 206 11.98 18.16 -2.91
N ALA A 207 11.49 18.55 -1.73
CA ALA A 207 10.06 18.70 -1.45
C ALA A 207 9.56 20.06 -1.96
N TYR A 208 8.36 20.07 -2.54
CA TYR A 208 7.76 21.27 -3.11
C TYR A 208 6.37 21.53 -2.51
N LEU A 209 6.08 22.83 -2.34
CA LEU A 209 4.74 23.36 -2.17
C LEU A 209 4.49 24.31 -3.33
N ALA A 210 3.48 24.01 -4.17
CA ALA A 210 3.19 24.79 -5.37
C ALA A 210 1.71 25.20 -5.40
N VAL A 211 1.42 26.44 -5.85
CA VAL A 211 0.08 27.00 -5.83
C VAL A 211 -0.17 27.89 -7.06
N PRO A 212 -1.37 27.83 -7.69
CA PRO A 212 -1.69 28.67 -8.85
C PRO A 212 -1.78 30.15 -8.49
N LYS A 213 -1.10 31.01 -9.26
CA LYS A 213 -1.16 32.46 -9.14
C LYS A 213 -2.58 32.99 -9.31
N SER A 214 -3.41 32.32 -10.12
CA SER A 214 -4.82 32.70 -10.36
C SER A 214 -5.69 32.72 -9.11
N GLN A 215 -5.28 31.97 -8.06
CA GLN A 215 -5.96 31.95 -6.76
C GLN A 215 -5.51 33.10 -5.82
N LYS A 216 -4.58 33.94 -6.25
CA LYS A 216 -4.01 35.07 -5.49
C LYS A 216 -3.47 34.65 -4.11
N PRO A 217 -2.65 33.60 -4.02
CA PRO A 217 -2.10 33.12 -2.75
C PRO A 217 -1.00 34.04 -2.24
N ALA A 218 -0.75 33.99 -0.93
CA ALA A 218 0.53 34.38 -0.35
C ALA A 218 1.39 33.13 -0.13
N ILE A 219 2.71 33.21 -0.40
CA ILE A 219 3.67 32.12 -0.12
C ILE A 219 4.80 32.64 0.75
N SER A 220 5.17 31.91 1.77
CA SER A 220 6.23 32.27 2.73
C SER A 220 7.07 31.04 3.08
N VAL A 221 8.34 31.29 3.39
CA VAL A 221 9.22 30.31 4.05
C VAL A 221 9.72 30.95 5.33
N ALA A 222 9.37 30.35 6.47
CA ALA A 222 9.70 30.90 7.78
C ALA A 222 9.75 29.80 8.84
N ARG A 223 10.22 30.16 10.05
CA ARG A 223 10.09 29.27 11.21
C ARG A 223 8.62 28.98 11.45
N ARG A 224 8.30 27.70 11.69
CA ARG A 224 6.92 27.22 11.85
C ARG A 224 6.14 28.04 12.88
N ASN A 225 6.75 28.36 14.02
CA ASN A 225 6.08 29.17 15.04
C ASN A 225 5.77 30.62 14.58
N SER A 226 6.61 31.20 13.75
CA SER A 226 6.34 32.53 13.15
C SER A 226 5.16 32.48 12.18
N LEU A 227 5.08 31.38 11.37
CA LEU A 227 3.95 31.14 10.47
C LEU A 227 2.63 31.02 11.26
N PHE A 228 2.62 30.17 12.30
CA PHE A 228 1.45 30.00 13.17
C PHE A 228 1.01 31.29 13.85
N GLY A 229 1.98 32.00 14.45
CA GLY A 229 1.71 33.26 15.16
C GLY A 229 1.14 34.35 14.26
N SER A 230 1.68 34.49 13.05
CA SER A 230 1.17 35.50 12.10
C SER A 230 -0.24 35.15 11.63
N PHE A 231 -0.44 33.90 11.13
CA PHE A 231 -1.74 33.51 10.61
C PHE A 231 -2.84 33.54 11.67
N THR A 232 -2.57 33.08 12.87
CA THR A 232 -3.56 33.09 13.96
C THR A 232 -3.96 34.51 14.37
N LYS A 233 -3.03 35.45 14.36
CA LYS A 233 -3.25 36.81 14.76
C LYS A 233 -3.96 37.62 13.66
N THR A 234 -3.51 37.49 12.42
CA THR A 234 -3.89 38.39 11.32
C THR A 234 -4.61 37.73 10.16
N GLY A 235 -4.60 36.41 10.05
CA GLY A 235 -5.05 35.67 8.88
C GLY A 235 -4.07 35.70 7.69
N SER A 236 -2.89 36.30 7.88
CA SER A 236 -1.89 36.51 6.83
C SER A 236 -0.57 35.79 7.17
N LEU A 237 0.20 35.46 6.15
CA LEU A 237 1.54 34.94 6.33
C LEU A 237 2.55 36.04 6.64
N PRO A 238 3.61 35.78 7.41
CA PRO A 238 4.71 36.74 7.58
C PRO A 238 5.46 36.90 6.25
N VAL A 239 6.13 37.99 6.08
CA VAL A 239 7.17 38.11 5.05
C VAL A 239 8.19 37.00 5.31
N SER A 240 8.68 36.33 4.23
CA SER A 240 9.70 35.30 4.38
C SER A 240 10.86 35.81 5.18
N GLU A 241 11.24 35.04 6.23
CA GLU A 241 12.38 35.38 7.05
C GLU A 241 13.67 35.16 6.25
N VAL A 242 14.68 36.00 6.49
CA VAL A 242 16.04 35.76 5.99
C VAL A 242 16.76 34.91 7.00
N PHE A 243 17.14 33.72 6.59
CA PHE A 243 17.96 32.80 7.40
C PHE A 243 19.36 32.70 6.85
N SER A 244 20.31 32.37 7.73
CA SER A 244 21.60 31.83 7.27
C SER A 244 21.35 30.44 6.67
N THR A 245 21.64 30.27 5.40
CA THR A 245 21.57 28.98 4.69
C THR A 245 22.95 28.39 4.49
N PRO A 246 23.14 27.08 4.61
CA PRO A 246 22.15 26.07 5.04
C PRO A 246 21.91 26.09 6.56
N ALA A 247 20.75 25.57 7.02
CA ALA A 247 20.42 25.43 8.44
C ALA A 247 19.89 24.02 8.74
N LYS A 248 20.14 23.53 9.96
CA LYS A 248 19.57 22.24 10.40
C LYS A 248 18.07 22.38 10.57
N VAL A 249 17.31 21.33 10.18
CA VAL A 249 15.85 21.32 10.30
C VAL A 249 15.41 21.60 11.74
N ARG A 250 16.04 20.99 12.74
CA ARG A 250 15.69 21.17 14.17
C ARG A 250 15.90 22.58 14.71
N ASP A 251 16.72 23.42 14.07
CA ASP A 251 17.08 24.75 14.57
C ASP A 251 15.96 25.81 14.33
N GLY A 252 14.76 25.40 13.99
CA GLY A 252 13.63 26.28 13.83
C GLY A 252 12.43 25.64 13.13
N TYR A 253 12.57 24.40 12.69
CA TYR A 253 11.50 23.68 11.98
C TYR A 253 10.91 24.53 10.86
N ILE A 254 11.80 24.96 9.96
CA ILE A 254 11.43 25.84 8.84
C ILE A 254 10.42 25.12 7.97
N SER A 255 9.35 25.83 7.61
CA SER A 255 8.28 25.31 6.79
C SER A 255 8.02 26.21 5.59
N MET A 256 7.62 25.60 4.50
CA MET A 256 7.03 26.26 3.35
C MET A 256 5.54 26.43 3.63
N ALA A 257 4.98 27.62 3.49
CA ALA A 257 3.57 27.89 3.76
C ALA A 257 2.89 28.62 2.63
N VAL A 258 1.61 28.35 2.44
CA VAL A 258 0.70 29.06 1.56
C VAL A 258 -0.54 29.50 2.33
N GLY A 259 -1.02 30.69 2.05
CA GLY A 259 -2.24 31.26 2.62
C GLY A 259 -3.10 31.91 1.57
N TRP A 260 -4.41 31.86 1.77
CA TRP A 260 -5.40 32.53 0.93
C TRP A 260 -6.31 33.39 1.79
N ASP A 261 -6.57 34.62 1.33
CA ASP A 261 -7.68 35.44 1.80
C ASP A 261 -8.83 35.28 0.81
N LEU A 262 -9.87 34.54 1.22
CA LEU A 262 -11.05 34.28 0.39
C LEU A 262 -12.03 35.49 0.39
N GLY A 263 -11.77 36.45 1.27
CA GLY A 263 -12.57 37.68 1.41
C GLY A 263 -13.64 37.62 2.49
N LYS A 264 -14.38 38.74 2.63
CA LYS A 264 -15.35 38.96 3.72
C LYS A 264 -16.78 38.52 3.40
N ASN A 265 -17.05 38.08 2.18
CA ASN A 265 -18.40 37.75 1.74
C ASN A 265 -18.45 36.34 1.15
N VAL A 266 -17.73 35.40 1.79
CA VAL A 266 -17.67 34.03 1.31
C VAL A 266 -18.96 33.30 1.61
N THR A 267 -19.63 32.81 0.55
CA THR A 267 -20.73 31.84 0.63
C THR A 267 -20.30 30.45 0.13
N SER A 268 -19.43 30.40 -0.87
CA SER A 268 -18.75 29.22 -1.36
C SER A 268 -17.44 29.59 -2.03
N SER A 269 -16.36 28.89 -1.73
CA SER A 269 -15.05 29.09 -2.39
C SER A 269 -14.26 27.81 -2.42
N THR A 270 -13.40 27.66 -3.45
CA THR A 270 -12.50 26.51 -3.58
C THR A 270 -11.11 27.00 -3.91
N VAL A 271 -10.13 26.55 -3.12
CA VAL A 271 -8.70 26.78 -3.36
C VAL A 271 -7.93 25.46 -3.22
N TRP A 272 -6.76 25.37 -3.84
CA TRP A 272 -5.94 24.17 -3.79
C TRP A 272 -4.47 24.46 -3.98
N ALA A 273 -3.64 23.55 -3.46
CA ALA A 273 -2.20 23.52 -3.63
C ALA A 273 -1.74 22.13 -4.04
N MET A 274 -0.50 22.02 -4.48
CA MET A 274 0.21 20.76 -4.73
C MET A 274 1.32 20.59 -3.70
N VAL A 275 1.37 19.40 -3.09
CA VAL A 275 2.52 18.90 -2.33
C VAL A 275 3.20 17.86 -3.21
N ALA A 276 4.49 18.05 -3.48
CA ALA A 276 5.19 17.24 -4.46
C ALA A 276 6.64 16.96 -4.02
N TYR A 277 7.28 15.96 -4.65
CA TYR A 277 8.66 15.61 -4.37
C TYR A 277 9.41 15.23 -5.66
N ASP A 278 10.56 15.85 -5.91
CA ASP A 278 11.48 15.47 -6.97
C ASP A 278 12.64 14.68 -6.37
N ASP A 279 12.70 13.39 -6.62
CA ASP A 279 13.76 12.50 -6.14
C ASP A 279 14.99 12.44 -7.06
N ILE A 280 14.96 13.14 -8.18
CA ILE A 280 16.03 13.30 -9.19
C ILE A 280 16.42 11.94 -9.80
N HIS A 281 17.05 11.06 -9.01
CA HIS A 281 17.32 9.66 -9.33
C HIS A 281 16.60 8.78 -8.33
N SER A 282 15.89 7.76 -8.83
CA SER A 282 14.95 6.96 -8.04
C SER A 282 15.53 5.62 -7.58
N ILE A 283 16.13 4.87 -8.51
CA ILE A 283 16.57 3.47 -8.30
C ILE A 283 17.93 3.27 -8.96
N ARG A 284 18.85 2.61 -8.26
CA ARG A 284 20.03 2.01 -8.91
C ARG A 284 19.70 0.59 -9.31
N TYR A 285 19.73 0.32 -10.62
CA TYR A 285 19.45 -0.99 -11.18
C TYR A 285 20.68 -1.51 -11.93
N PHE A 286 21.29 -2.58 -11.41
CA PHE A 286 22.66 -2.99 -11.75
C PHE A 286 23.61 -1.81 -11.59
N ASP A 287 24.22 -1.31 -12.67
CA ASP A 287 25.17 -0.19 -12.69
C ASP A 287 24.51 1.15 -13.09
N ASP A 288 23.22 1.17 -13.31
CA ASP A 288 22.49 2.33 -13.85
C ASP A 288 21.65 3.03 -12.78
N ASP A 289 21.77 4.35 -12.67
CA ASP A 289 20.84 5.18 -11.92
C ASP A 289 19.65 5.53 -12.81
N LEU A 290 18.47 5.07 -12.40
CA LEU A 290 17.23 5.21 -13.15
C LEU A 290 16.36 6.33 -12.57
N ASP A 291 15.75 7.10 -13.46
CA ASP A 291 14.83 8.17 -13.12
C ASP A 291 13.38 7.66 -13.06
N ALA A 292 12.53 8.39 -12.33
CA ALA A 292 11.10 8.13 -12.32
C ALA A 292 10.52 8.17 -13.75
N TRP A 293 9.55 7.30 -14.02
CA TRP A 293 8.96 7.10 -15.35
C TRP A 293 8.51 8.40 -16.02
N TRP A 294 7.93 9.35 -15.30
CA TRP A 294 7.46 10.62 -15.83
C TRP A 294 8.60 11.46 -16.47
N ARG A 295 9.85 11.31 -15.99
CA ARG A 295 11.02 12.08 -16.45
C ARG A 295 11.55 11.60 -17.81
N ARG A 296 11.19 10.40 -18.29
CA ARG A 296 11.67 9.85 -19.56
C ARG A 296 11.39 10.74 -20.78
N SER A 297 10.38 11.61 -20.67
CA SER A 297 10.03 12.59 -21.72
C SER A 297 10.94 13.82 -21.76
N GLY A 298 11.92 13.93 -20.84
CA GLY A 298 12.82 15.08 -20.71
C GLY A 298 12.22 16.30 -19.99
N LEU A 299 11.03 16.16 -19.39
CA LEU A 299 10.41 17.24 -18.60
C LEU A 299 11.26 17.56 -17.37
N SER A 300 11.51 18.85 -17.12
CA SER A 300 11.97 19.33 -15.82
C SER A 300 10.83 19.23 -14.78
N PHE A 301 11.19 19.26 -13.50
CA PHE A 301 10.18 19.19 -12.44
C PHE A 301 9.26 20.44 -12.43
N ASN A 302 9.78 21.61 -12.78
CA ASN A 302 8.98 22.82 -12.92
C ASN A 302 7.94 22.70 -14.04
N GLU A 303 8.32 22.15 -15.20
CA GLU A 303 7.37 21.87 -16.28
C GLU A 303 6.34 20.81 -15.90
N LEU A 304 6.74 19.79 -15.10
CA LEU A 304 5.80 18.82 -14.55
C LEU A 304 4.77 19.50 -13.65
N LEU A 305 5.18 20.41 -12.74
CA LEU A 305 4.27 21.14 -11.87
C LEU A 305 3.30 22.02 -12.66
N GLU A 306 3.79 22.76 -13.69
CA GLU A 306 2.94 23.55 -14.59
C GLU A 306 1.92 22.68 -15.31
N LYS A 307 2.33 21.53 -15.84
CA LYS A 307 1.44 20.56 -16.48
C LYS A 307 0.42 20.00 -15.49
N ALA A 308 0.83 19.60 -14.30
CA ALA A 308 -0.06 19.09 -13.26
C ALA A 308 -1.10 20.15 -12.85
N SER A 309 -0.68 21.40 -12.75
CA SER A 309 -1.58 22.52 -12.46
C SER A 309 -2.61 22.76 -13.57
N SER A 310 -2.19 22.78 -14.81
CA SER A 310 -3.09 22.99 -15.96
C SER A 310 -4.09 21.84 -16.14
N GLU A 311 -3.71 20.62 -15.76
CA GLU A 311 -4.53 19.41 -15.86
C GLU A 311 -5.42 19.16 -14.61
N TYR A 312 -5.37 19.99 -13.56
CA TYR A 312 -6.04 19.77 -12.28
C TYR A 312 -7.52 19.33 -12.40
N ALA A 313 -8.33 20.08 -13.17
CA ALA A 313 -9.75 19.77 -13.33
C ALA A 313 -9.97 18.44 -14.05
N SER A 314 -9.20 18.16 -15.11
CA SER A 314 -9.26 16.92 -15.88
C SER A 314 -8.83 15.71 -15.03
N ILE A 315 -7.74 15.86 -14.27
CA ILE A 315 -7.22 14.78 -13.40
C ILE A 315 -8.26 14.48 -12.30
N ASN A 316 -8.84 15.47 -11.65
CA ASN A 316 -9.88 15.22 -10.65
C ASN A 316 -11.12 14.56 -11.26
N GLY A 317 -11.50 14.92 -12.49
CA GLY A 317 -12.57 14.24 -13.22
C GLY A 317 -12.27 12.75 -13.47
N LYS A 318 -11.06 12.43 -13.94
CA LYS A 318 -10.59 11.05 -14.12
C LYS A 318 -10.56 10.27 -12.80
N CYS A 319 -10.02 10.86 -11.73
CA CYS A 319 -9.97 10.25 -10.40
C CYS A 319 -11.37 9.94 -9.86
N ASN A 320 -12.32 10.88 -9.99
CA ASN A 320 -13.69 10.66 -9.54
C ASN A 320 -14.41 9.56 -10.33
N ALA A 321 -14.24 9.52 -11.64
CA ALA A 321 -14.81 8.47 -12.48
C ALA A 321 -14.21 7.09 -12.12
N PHE A 322 -12.88 7.00 -12.00
CA PHE A 322 -12.18 5.78 -11.65
C PHE A 322 -12.63 5.24 -10.29
N GLN A 323 -12.56 6.06 -9.24
CA GLN A 323 -12.89 5.60 -7.88
C GLN A 323 -14.38 5.25 -7.74
N SER A 324 -15.29 5.94 -8.42
CA SER A 324 -16.71 5.60 -8.40
C SER A 324 -16.98 4.25 -9.06
N ALA A 325 -16.36 3.99 -10.21
CA ALA A 325 -16.48 2.71 -10.90
C ALA A 325 -15.87 1.55 -10.09
N LEU A 326 -14.67 1.78 -9.51
CA LEU A 326 -13.99 0.76 -8.71
C LEU A 326 -14.76 0.44 -7.43
N MET A 327 -15.26 1.43 -6.69
CA MET A 327 -16.05 1.21 -5.48
C MET A 327 -17.30 0.38 -5.75
N SER A 328 -18.01 0.66 -6.86
CA SER A 328 -19.19 -0.11 -7.27
C SER A 328 -18.86 -1.58 -7.56
N ASP A 329 -17.76 -1.85 -8.27
CA ASP A 329 -17.35 -3.21 -8.60
C ASP A 329 -16.81 -3.97 -7.38
N LEU A 330 -16.10 -3.31 -6.49
CA LEU A 330 -15.64 -3.89 -5.21
C LEU A 330 -16.84 -4.29 -4.32
N GLU A 331 -17.87 -3.44 -4.27
CA GLU A 331 -19.09 -3.76 -3.51
C GLU A 331 -19.85 -4.94 -4.13
N LYS A 332 -19.89 -5.02 -5.46
CA LYS A 332 -20.42 -6.18 -6.18
C LYS A 332 -19.65 -7.45 -5.82
N ALA A 333 -18.30 -7.41 -5.81
CA ALA A 333 -17.45 -8.57 -5.59
C ALA A 333 -17.50 -9.12 -4.16
N GLY A 334 -17.47 -8.23 -3.14
CA GLY A 334 -17.33 -8.64 -1.73
C GLY A 334 -18.25 -7.90 -0.74
N GLY A 335 -19.02 -6.88 -1.17
CA GLY A 335 -19.89 -6.09 -0.31
C GLY A 335 -19.21 -4.85 0.28
N PRO A 336 -19.95 -4.05 1.09
CA PRO A 336 -19.50 -2.72 1.50
C PRO A 336 -18.26 -2.74 2.39
N LYS A 337 -18.12 -3.70 3.31
CA LYS A 337 -16.93 -3.82 4.17
C LYS A 337 -15.66 -4.16 3.35
N TYR A 338 -15.80 -5.09 2.41
CA TYR A 338 -14.71 -5.43 1.48
C TYR A 338 -14.32 -4.22 0.62
N SER A 339 -15.31 -3.50 0.08
CA SER A 339 -15.09 -2.28 -0.70
C SER A 339 -14.33 -1.21 0.08
N GLN A 340 -14.68 -0.98 1.35
CA GLN A 340 -13.98 -0.03 2.23
C GLN A 340 -12.54 -0.46 2.52
N MET A 341 -12.30 -1.76 2.76
CA MET A 341 -10.94 -2.26 2.96
C MET A 341 -10.08 -2.09 1.71
N CYS A 342 -10.60 -2.46 0.53
CA CYS A 342 -9.88 -2.27 -0.72
C CYS A 342 -9.59 -0.78 -1.01
N ALA A 343 -10.53 0.13 -0.69
CA ALA A 343 -10.29 1.57 -0.81
C ALA A 343 -9.16 2.06 0.10
N LEU A 344 -9.12 1.58 1.35
CA LEU A 344 -8.08 1.91 2.32
C LEU A 344 -6.70 1.48 1.85
N VAL A 345 -6.58 0.24 1.33
CA VAL A 345 -5.29 -0.34 0.96
C VAL A 345 -4.83 0.01 -0.46
N TYR A 346 -5.70 0.51 -1.34
CA TYR A 346 -5.36 0.82 -2.72
C TYR A 346 -4.12 1.71 -2.83
N ARG A 347 -4.09 2.81 -2.08
CA ARG A 347 -2.93 3.73 -2.07
C ARG A 347 -1.73 3.15 -1.37
N GLN A 348 -1.92 2.30 -0.35
CA GLN A 348 -0.82 1.60 0.31
C GLN A 348 -0.09 0.68 -0.67
N CYS A 349 -0.82 -0.01 -1.56
CA CYS A 349 -0.23 -0.85 -2.60
C CYS A 349 0.80 -0.08 -3.43
N MET A 350 0.44 1.13 -3.88
CA MET A 350 1.33 1.94 -4.72
C MET A 350 2.37 2.73 -3.94
N ALA A 351 2.08 3.09 -2.67
CA ALA A 351 3.03 3.79 -1.79
C ALA A 351 4.26 2.94 -1.41
N ALA A 352 4.24 1.65 -1.67
CA ALA A 352 5.37 0.76 -1.47
C ALA A 352 6.09 0.41 -2.79
N GLN A 353 5.81 1.15 -3.88
CA GLN A 353 6.32 0.88 -5.22
C GLN A 353 7.03 2.10 -5.81
N LYS A 354 7.99 1.88 -6.70
CA LYS A 354 8.56 2.94 -7.55
C LYS A 354 8.52 2.55 -9.01
N VAL A 355 7.92 3.41 -9.84
CA VAL A 355 7.88 3.22 -11.30
C VAL A 355 8.98 4.05 -11.94
N VAL A 356 9.88 3.41 -12.67
CA VAL A 356 11.02 4.03 -13.35
C VAL A 356 11.06 3.62 -14.83
N ALA A 357 11.88 4.31 -15.63
CA ALA A 357 12.19 3.93 -16.99
C ALA A 357 13.58 3.29 -17.08
N ASP A 358 13.72 2.18 -17.80
CA ASP A 358 15.03 1.68 -18.18
C ASP A 358 15.63 2.52 -19.33
N LYS A 359 16.91 2.32 -19.65
CA LYS A 359 17.59 3.03 -20.77
C LYS A 359 16.98 2.77 -22.15
N LYS A 360 16.14 1.74 -22.28
CA LYS A 360 15.44 1.40 -23.53
C LYS A 360 14.03 2.00 -23.59
N GLY A 361 13.61 2.70 -22.52
CA GLY A 361 12.29 3.28 -22.39
C GLY A 361 11.20 2.29 -21.97
N ASN A 362 11.56 1.11 -21.41
CA ASN A 362 10.58 0.21 -20.83
C ASN A 362 10.27 0.60 -19.39
N PRO A 363 9.01 0.44 -18.92
CA PRO A 363 8.68 0.61 -17.52
C PRO A 363 9.26 -0.52 -16.68
N LEU A 364 9.79 -0.17 -15.51
CA LEU A 364 10.15 -1.08 -14.44
C LEU A 364 9.42 -0.65 -13.16
N LEU A 365 8.96 -1.63 -12.37
CA LEU A 365 8.28 -1.42 -11.11
C LEU A 365 9.04 -2.12 -9.99
N PHE A 366 9.48 -1.35 -9.02
CA PHE A 366 10.28 -1.83 -7.88
C PHE A 366 9.50 -1.72 -6.58
N PRO A 367 8.98 -2.83 -6.01
CA PRO A 367 8.49 -2.86 -4.65
C PRO A 367 9.63 -2.75 -3.64
N LYS A 368 9.35 -2.03 -2.54
CA LYS A 368 10.14 -2.07 -1.31
C LYS A 368 9.41 -2.89 -0.26
N GLU A 369 10.11 -3.79 0.37
CA GLU A 369 9.63 -4.50 1.54
C GLU A 369 9.73 -3.61 2.78
N ASN A 370 8.69 -2.78 2.98
CA ASN A 370 8.63 -1.83 4.08
C ASN A 370 8.47 -2.53 5.44
N PHE A 371 9.10 -1.98 6.46
CA PHE A 371 9.00 -2.41 7.86
C PHE A 371 9.26 -3.92 8.07
N SER A 372 10.34 -4.40 7.44
CA SER A 372 10.88 -5.75 7.52
C SER A 372 12.40 -5.68 7.35
N ASN A 373 12.94 -6.15 6.23
CA ASN A 373 14.36 -6.11 5.90
C ASN A 373 14.75 -4.98 4.93
N GLY A 374 13.77 -4.32 4.31
CA GLY A 374 13.97 -3.24 3.34
C GLY A 374 14.46 -3.72 1.97
N CYS A 375 14.31 -4.99 1.64
CA CYS A 375 14.67 -5.53 0.32
C CYS A 375 13.89 -4.86 -0.80
N ILE A 376 14.47 -4.86 -2.01
CA ILE A 376 13.87 -4.35 -3.25
C ILE A 376 13.54 -5.51 -4.17
N ALA A 377 12.36 -5.43 -4.82
CA ALA A 377 11.86 -6.45 -5.73
C ALA A 377 11.79 -7.86 -5.10
N THR A 378 11.41 -7.91 -3.83
CA THR A 378 11.25 -9.15 -3.06
C THR A 378 10.13 -10.00 -3.66
N VAL A 379 10.41 -11.22 -4.08
CA VAL A 379 9.47 -12.04 -4.87
C VAL A 379 8.31 -12.54 -4.02
N ASP A 380 8.52 -12.81 -2.74
CA ASP A 380 7.44 -13.18 -1.81
C ASP A 380 6.57 -11.98 -1.36
N VAL A 381 6.98 -10.73 -1.65
CA VAL A 381 6.16 -9.52 -1.60
C VAL A 381 5.44 -9.28 -2.93
N ILE A 382 6.10 -9.55 -4.05
CA ILE A 382 5.52 -9.48 -5.40
C ILE A 382 4.33 -10.42 -5.53
N TYR A 383 4.42 -11.62 -4.99
CA TYR A 383 3.39 -12.63 -5.12
C TYR A 383 2.04 -12.22 -4.48
N PRO A 384 1.96 -11.84 -3.20
CA PRO A 384 0.71 -11.36 -2.62
C PRO A 384 0.23 -10.02 -3.21
N PHE A 385 1.12 -9.16 -3.72
CA PHE A 385 0.74 -7.95 -4.44
C PHE A 385 0.19 -8.23 -5.84
N SER A 386 0.58 -9.32 -6.48
CA SER A 386 0.29 -9.62 -7.89
C SER A 386 -1.19 -9.53 -8.30
N PRO A 387 -2.19 -9.89 -7.45
CA PRO A 387 -3.61 -9.72 -7.81
C PRO A 387 -3.96 -8.27 -8.16
N PHE A 388 -3.38 -7.28 -7.46
CA PHE A 388 -3.56 -5.87 -7.79
C PHE A 388 -2.99 -5.54 -9.19
N ALA A 389 -1.74 -5.91 -9.44
CA ALA A 389 -1.08 -5.60 -10.70
C ALA A 389 -1.78 -6.29 -11.88
N ILE A 390 -2.07 -7.59 -11.78
CA ILE A 390 -2.75 -8.39 -12.80
C ILE A 390 -4.16 -7.86 -13.11
N LEU A 391 -4.90 -7.48 -12.07
CA LEU A 391 -6.26 -6.96 -12.23
C LEU A 391 -6.27 -5.64 -13.01
N PHE A 392 -5.38 -4.72 -12.64
CA PHE A 392 -5.47 -3.35 -13.14
C PHE A 392 -4.57 -3.04 -14.34
N SER A 393 -3.41 -3.69 -14.46
CA SER A 393 -2.44 -3.36 -15.50
C SER A 393 -1.47 -4.50 -15.79
N PRO A 394 -1.72 -5.31 -16.86
CA PRO A 394 -0.72 -6.26 -17.37
C PRO A 394 0.65 -5.62 -17.59
N THR A 395 0.69 -4.37 -18.10
CA THR A 395 1.96 -3.62 -18.27
C THR A 395 2.72 -3.41 -16.97
N LEU A 396 2.03 -3.09 -15.84
CA LEU A 396 2.68 -3.01 -14.53
C LEU A 396 3.13 -4.38 -14.03
N THR A 397 2.39 -5.44 -14.36
CA THR A 397 2.80 -6.81 -14.01
C THR A 397 4.07 -7.19 -14.76
N GLU A 398 4.16 -6.92 -16.09
CA GLU A 398 5.42 -7.08 -16.84
C GLU A 398 6.56 -6.27 -16.23
N ALA A 399 6.30 -4.98 -15.91
CA ALA A 399 7.29 -4.07 -15.34
C ALA A 399 7.84 -4.56 -13.99
N MET A 400 7.00 -5.22 -13.19
CA MET A 400 7.36 -5.80 -11.90
C MET A 400 8.18 -7.09 -12.02
N LEU A 401 7.83 -7.95 -12.97
CA LEU A 401 8.50 -9.23 -13.16
C LEU A 401 9.84 -9.09 -13.90
N ARG A 402 9.95 -8.12 -14.81
CA ARG A 402 11.12 -7.92 -15.66
C ARG A 402 12.43 -7.82 -14.87
N PRO A 403 12.58 -7.00 -13.80
CA PRO A 403 13.82 -6.92 -13.06
C PRO A 403 14.28 -8.26 -12.49
N VAL A 404 13.36 -9.06 -11.97
CA VAL A 404 13.66 -10.40 -11.39
C VAL A 404 14.11 -11.36 -12.49
N LEU A 405 13.40 -11.37 -13.64
CA LEU A 405 13.73 -12.23 -14.77
C LEU A 405 15.07 -11.85 -15.39
N ASP A 406 15.33 -10.56 -15.61
CA ASP A 406 16.59 -10.06 -16.17
C ASP A 406 17.78 -10.39 -15.25
N TYR A 407 17.60 -10.24 -13.93
CA TYR A 407 18.61 -10.64 -12.96
C TYR A 407 18.87 -12.15 -12.99
N SER A 408 17.82 -12.96 -13.09
CA SER A 408 17.95 -14.43 -13.13
C SER A 408 18.70 -14.94 -14.37
N ILE A 409 18.66 -14.21 -15.50
CA ILE A 409 19.40 -14.58 -16.73
C ILE A 409 20.72 -13.83 -16.89
N SER A 410 21.06 -12.89 -16.02
CA SER A 410 22.26 -12.03 -16.14
C SER A 410 23.59 -12.77 -15.99
N GLY A 411 23.56 -14.03 -15.53
CA GLY A 411 24.74 -14.83 -15.16
C GLY A 411 25.24 -14.58 -13.75
N ARG A 412 24.67 -13.60 -13.02
CA ARG A 412 24.96 -13.38 -11.59
C ARG A 412 24.25 -14.41 -10.72
N TRP A 413 22.97 -14.64 -10.97
CA TRP A 413 22.18 -15.68 -10.29
C TRP A 413 22.47 -17.05 -10.88
N LYS A 414 23.11 -17.92 -10.10
CA LYS A 414 23.61 -19.23 -10.57
C LYS A 414 22.73 -20.41 -10.18
N PHE A 415 21.83 -20.21 -9.22
CA PHE A 415 20.99 -21.27 -8.69
C PHE A 415 19.90 -21.72 -9.69
N PRO A 416 19.36 -22.94 -9.56
CA PRO A 416 18.33 -23.46 -10.46
C PRO A 416 16.92 -22.93 -10.17
N PHE A 417 16.74 -22.13 -9.14
CA PHE A 417 15.48 -21.58 -8.64
C PHE A 417 15.47 -20.04 -8.75
N ALA A 418 14.32 -19.41 -8.48
CA ALA A 418 14.18 -17.94 -8.53
C ALA A 418 14.82 -17.26 -7.32
N PRO A 419 15.37 -16.04 -7.47
CA PRO A 419 15.92 -15.26 -6.35
C PRO A 419 14.82 -14.75 -5.44
N HIS A 420 15.16 -14.45 -4.18
CA HIS A 420 14.27 -13.82 -3.21
C HIS A 420 14.11 -12.32 -3.47
N ASP A 421 15.20 -11.59 -3.70
CA ASP A 421 15.22 -10.12 -3.87
C ASP A 421 16.31 -9.70 -4.86
N LEU A 422 16.39 -8.39 -5.12
CA LEU A 422 17.44 -7.83 -5.96
C LEU A 422 18.39 -6.89 -5.19
N GLY A 423 18.32 -6.82 -3.87
CA GLY A 423 19.15 -5.97 -3.03
C GLY A 423 18.38 -5.26 -1.94
N THR A 424 18.94 -4.16 -1.43
CA THR A 424 18.30 -3.30 -0.41
C THR A 424 17.87 -1.98 -1.03
N TYR A 425 16.58 -1.63 -0.93
CA TYR A 425 16.01 -0.42 -1.52
C TYR A 425 16.82 0.85 -1.17
N PRO A 426 17.19 1.72 -2.14
CA PRO A 426 16.79 1.74 -3.54
C PRO A 426 17.77 1.05 -4.52
N PHE A 427 18.60 0.12 -4.06
CA PHE A 427 19.65 -0.55 -4.83
C PHE A 427 19.21 -1.96 -5.26
N ALA A 428 18.84 -2.11 -6.53
CA ALA A 428 18.56 -3.40 -7.17
C ALA A 428 19.85 -3.91 -7.85
N THR A 429 20.84 -4.30 -7.04
CA THR A 429 22.21 -4.60 -7.48
C THR A 429 22.66 -6.03 -7.17
N GLY A 430 21.75 -6.92 -6.75
CA GLY A 430 21.97 -8.34 -6.43
C GLY A 430 21.38 -8.72 -5.10
N GLN A 431 20.93 -9.97 -4.99
CA GLN A 431 20.26 -10.49 -3.80
C GLN A 431 21.10 -10.35 -2.54
N VAL A 432 20.44 -9.95 -1.43
CA VAL A 432 21.08 -9.78 -0.12
C VAL A 432 20.50 -10.71 0.95
N TYR A 433 19.28 -11.23 0.79
CA TYR A 433 18.65 -12.13 1.74
C TYR A 433 19.33 -13.49 1.78
N GLY A 434 19.33 -14.14 2.96
CA GLY A 434 19.93 -15.45 3.17
C GLY A 434 21.40 -15.51 2.75
N GLY A 435 21.78 -16.56 2.04
CA GLY A 435 23.12 -16.73 1.47
C GLY A 435 23.49 -15.80 0.32
N GLY A 436 22.55 -14.95 -0.12
CA GLY A 436 22.74 -14.02 -1.23
C GLY A 436 23.04 -14.73 -2.56
N GLU A 437 24.05 -14.27 -3.28
CA GLU A 437 24.55 -14.89 -4.52
C GLU A 437 25.57 -16.00 -4.27
N LYS A 438 25.87 -16.36 -3.00
CA LYS A 438 27.00 -17.22 -2.63
C LYS A 438 26.60 -18.67 -2.40
N ASP A 439 25.57 -18.91 -1.59
CA ASP A 439 25.13 -20.23 -1.19
C ASP A 439 23.59 -20.28 -0.97
N GLU A 440 23.09 -21.49 -0.64
CA GLU A 440 21.65 -21.73 -0.48
C GLU A 440 21.15 -21.55 0.97
N THR A 441 21.96 -20.97 1.87
CA THR A 441 21.55 -20.72 3.27
C THR A 441 20.34 -19.79 3.30
N ASP A 442 19.29 -20.20 4.02
CA ASP A 442 18.04 -19.45 4.20
C ASP A 442 17.37 -18.98 2.88
N GLN A 443 17.60 -19.69 1.79
CA GLN A 443 16.89 -19.45 0.52
C GLN A 443 15.47 -20.03 0.59
N MET A 444 14.60 -19.53 -0.30
CA MET A 444 13.21 -19.96 -0.44
C MET A 444 12.95 -20.58 -1.83
N PRO A 445 13.63 -21.66 -2.21
CA PRO A 445 13.72 -22.09 -3.60
C PRO A 445 12.38 -22.53 -4.21
N VAL A 446 11.56 -23.29 -3.49
CA VAL A 446 10.23 -23.73 -3.97
C VAL A 446 9.25 -22.57 -3.96
N GLU A 447 9.33 -21.71 -2.93
CA GLU A 447 8.48 -20.55 -2.75
C GLU A 447 8.59 -19.59 -3.95
N GLU A 448 9.80 -19.06 -4.18
CA GLU A 448 10.02 -17.99 -5.15
C GLU A 448 9.82 -18.48 -6.59
N THR A 449 10.26 -19.71 -6.85
CA THR A 449 10.07 -20.33 -8.17
C THR A 449 8.58 -20.55 -8.47
N GLY A 450 7.82 -21.02 -7.50
CA GLY A 450 6.38 -21.20 -7.60
C GLY A 450 5.67 -19.87 -7.83
N ASN A 451 6.04 -18.84 -7.07
CA ASN A 451 5.52 -17.47 -7.19
C ASN A 451 5.65 -16.95 -8.62
N MET A 452 6.87 -16.99 -9.17
CA MET A 452 7.16 -16.45 -10.51
C MET A 452 6.38 -17.16 -11.62
N ILE A 453 6.31 -18.51 -11.60
CA ILE A 453 5.59 -19.27 -12.65
C ILE A 453 4.07 -19.03 -12.57
N ILE A 454 3.49 -18.96 -11.37
CA ILE A 454 2.06 -18.68 -11.18
C ILE A 454 1.71 -17.29 -11.70
N ILE A 455 2.52 -16.26 -11.36
CA ILE A 455 2.26 -14.88 -11.82
C ILE A 455 2.40 -14.77 -13.34
N LEU A 456 3.41 -15.43 -13.95
CA LEU A 456 3.57 -15.46 -15.41
C LEU A 456 2.35 -16.08 -16.10
N ALA A 457 1.78 -17.16 -15.54
CA ALA A 457 0.57 -17.76 -16.10
C ALA A 457 -0.67 -16.88 -15.91
N ALA A 458 -0.79 -16.18 -14.77
CA ALA A 458 -1.87 -15.24 -14.53
C ALA A 458 -1.78 -14.01 -15.44
N LEU A 459 -0.58 -13.50 -15.71
CA LEU A 459 -0.32 -12.46 -16.69
C LEU A 459 -0.72 -12.92 -18.10
N ALA A 460 -0.26 -14.11 -18.51
CA ALA A 460 -0.60 -14.68 -19.82
C ALA A 460 -2.12 -14.84 -20.00
N LYS A 461 -2.84 -15.24 -18.93
CA LYS A 461 -4.32 -15.29 -18.94
C LYS A 461 -4.93 -13.89 -19.14
N ALA A 462 -4.40 -12.88 -18.46
CA ALA A 462 -4.90 -11.50 -18.53
C ALA A 462 -4.65 -10.88 -19.95
N GLU A 463 -3.52 -11.22 -20.57
CA GLU A 463 -3.15 -10.74 -21.91
C GLU A 463 -3.75 -11.59 -23.05
N GLY A 464 -4.19 -12.82 -22.76
CA GLY A 464 -4.64 -13.79 -23.76
C GLY A 464 -3.53 -14.41 -24.61
N ASN A 465 -2.26 -14.20 -24.24
CA ASN A 465 -1.06 -14.75 -24.88
C ASN A 465 0.06 -14.94 -23.84
N ALA A 466 1.09 -15.73 -24.18
CA ALA A 466 2.24 -15.99 -23.32
C ALA A 466 3.55 -15.37 -23.86
N ASP A 467 3.46 -14.30 -24.66
CA ASP A 467 4.61 -13.70 -25.33
C ASP A 467 5.65 -13.14 -24.37
N PHE A 468 5.21 -12.61 -23.22
CA PHE A 468 6.13 -12.13 -22.20
C PHE A 468 6.93 -13.29 -21.59
N ALA A 469 6.28 -14.38 -21.17
CA ALA A 469 6.94 -15.57 -20.64
C ALA A 469 7.87 -16.23 -21.68
N LYS A 470 7.49 -16.19 -22.97
CA LYS A 470 8.28 -16.74 -24.08
C LYS A 470 9.66 -16.08 -24.20
N LYS A 471 9.80 -14.79 -23.86
CA LYS A 471 11.10 -14.08 -23.89
C LYS A 471 12.11 -14.69 -22.90
N TYR A 472 11.64 -15.35 -21.86
CA TYR A 472 12.44 -15.95 -20.78
C TYR A 472 12.27 -17.48 -20.73
N TRP A 473 11.92 -18.12 -21.87
CA TRP A 473 11.43 -19.50 -21.89
C TRP A 473 12.40 -20.50 -21.24
N ASN A 474 13.70 -20.42 -21.56
CA ASN A 474 14.70 -21.33 -20.99
C ASN A 474 14.76 -21.23 -19.44
N LEU A 475 14.55 -20.05 -18.92
CA LEU A 475 14.49 -19.84 -17.46
C LEU A 475 13.22 -20.46 -16.87
N VAL A 476 12.07 -20.24 -17.48
CA VAL A 476 10.77 -20.79 -17.03
C VAL A 476 10.80 -22.32 -17.09
N GLU A 477 11.41 -22.90 -18.12
CA GLU A 477 11.61 -24.34 -18.25
C GLU A 477 12.52 -24.88 -17.11
N LYS A 478 13.69 -24.25 -16.88
CA LYS A 478 14.62 -24.58 -15.78
C LYS A 478 13.91 -24.56 -14.42
N TRP A 479 13.09 -23.52 -14.16
CA TRP A 479 12.33 -23.38 -12.93
C TRP A 479 11.26 -24.46 -12.79
N SER A 480 10.57 -24.84 -13.88
CA SER A 480 9.59 -25.91 -13.84
C SER A 480 10.23 -27.29 -13.55
N GLU A 481 11.42 -27.54 -14.09
CA GLU A 481 12.19 -28.77 -13.80
C GLU A 481 12.61 -28.82 -12.32
N TYR A 482 13.03 -27.70 -11.75
CA TYR A 482 13.33 -27.60 -10.32
C TYR A 482 12.11 -27.97 -9.46
N LEU A 483 10.93 -27.38 -9.74
CA LEU A 483 9.70 -27.68 -9.00
C LEU A 483 9.23 -29.13 -9.18
N LEU A 484 9.42 -29.71 -10.37
CA LEU A 484 9.13 -31.12 -10.61
C LEU A 484 10.00 -32.07 -9.74
N SER A 485 11.23 -31.64 -9.47
CA SER A 485 12.19 -32.43 -8.66
C SER A 485 12.03 -32.22 -7.17
N LYS A 486 11.75 -30.98 -6.70
CA LYS A 486 11.85 -30.57 -5.30
C LYS A 486 10.54 -30.08 -4.69
N GLY A 487 9.50 -29.81 -5.50
CA GLY A 487 8.34 -29.06 -5.02
C GLY A 487 7.25 -29.91 -4.36
N PHE A 488 7.15 -31.22 -4.62
CA PHE A 488 6.07 -32.03 -4.06
C PHE A 488 6.22 -32.25 -2.56
N ASP A 489 7.40 -32.59 -2.12
CA ASP A 489 7.74 -32.76 -0.71
C ASP A 489 8.90 -31.82 -0.38
N PRO A 490 8.60 -30.53 -0.06
CA PRO A 490 9.64 -29.53 0.16
C PRO A 490 10.56 -29.91 1.31
N GLU A 491 11.86 -29.79 1.06
CA GLU A 491 12.89 -29.95 2.10
C GLU A 491 12.72 -28.87 3.19
N ASN A 492 13.49 -28.96 4.27
CA ASN A 492 13.47 -27.97 5.35
C ASN A 492 13.98 -26.62 4.82
N GLN A 493 13.07 -25.72 4.49
CA GLN A 493 13.32 -24.41 3.91
C GLN A 493 12.37 -23.35 4.46
N LEU A 494 12.70 -22.09 4.25
CA LEU A 494 11.78 -20.98 4.47
C LEU A 494 10.75 -20.88 3.32
N CYS A 495 9.67 -20.19 3.59
CA CYS A 495 8.67 -19.78 2.60
C CYS A 495 8.23 -18.33 2.93
N THR A 496 7.27 -17.78 2.23
CA THR A 496 6.77 -16.40 2.48
C THR A 496 6.31 -16.17 3.93
N ASP A 497 6.08 -17.23 4.68
CA ASP A 497 5.81 -17.20 6.12
C ASP A 497 7.11 -17.45 6.93
N ASP A 498 8.23 -16.85 6.51
CA ASP A 498 9.58 -16.99 7.07
C ASP A 498 9.65 -16.62 8.56
N PHE A 499 8.80 -15.70 9.01
CA PHE A 499 8.61 -15.36 10.42
C PHE A 499 8.10 -16.53 11.28
N ALA A 500 7.55 -17.59 10.66
CA ALA A 500 7.15 -18.83 11.31
C ALA A 500 8.28 -19.89 11.32
N GLY A 501 9.44 -19.58 10.71
CA GLY A 501 10.62 -20.44 10.65
C GLY A 501 10.59 -21.48 9.54
N HIS A 502 11.66 -22.25 9.45
CA HIS A 502 11.82 -23.36 8.50
C HIS A 502 10.79 -24.46 8.76
N LEU A 503 10.27 -25.04 7.69
CA LEU A 503 9.33 -26.15 7.75
C LEU A 503 9.56 -27.11 6.57
N ALA A 504 9.96 -28.35 6.88
CA ALA A 504 9.97 -29.43 5.92
C ALA A 504 8.54 -29.97 5.71
N HIS A 505 8.31 -30.64 4.58
CA HIS A 505 7.06 -31.32 4.26
C HIS A 505 5.83 -30.40 4.23
N ASN A 506 6.04 -29.10 4.01
CA ASN A 506 5.01 -28.06 4.05
C ASN A 506 3.94 -28.28 2.96
N VAL A 507 2.72 -28.61 3.39
CA VAL A 507 1.60 -28.96 2.51
C VAL A 507 1.12 -27.78 1.66
N ASN A 508 1.14 -26.54 2.18
CA ASN A 508 0.74 -25.37 1.41
C ASN A 508 1.81 -24.97 0.38
N LEU A 509 3.09 -25.13 0.71
CA LEU A 509 4.19 -24.92 -0.23
C LEU A 509 4.20 -25.99 -1.35
N SER A 510 3.90 -27.25 -1.01
CA SER A 510 3.68 -28.32 -1.99
C SER A 510 2.53 -28.00 -2.95
N ALA A 511 1.39 -27.48 -2.44
CA ALA A 511 0.27 -27.04 -3.27
C ALA A 511 0.70 -25.94 -4.25
N LYS A 512 1.53 -24.98 -3.82
CA LYS A 512 2.10 -23.93 -4.69
C LYS A 512 2.89 -24.55 -5.85
N ALA A 513 3.79 -25.47 -5.56
CA ALA A 513 4.60 -26.13 -6.59
C ALA A 513 3.74 -26.90 -7.60
N ILE A 514 2.72 -27.62 -7.14
CA ILE A 514 1.77 -28.37 -8.00
C ILE A 514 1.04 -27.39 -8.95
N ILE A 515 0.53 -26.29 -8.40
CA ILE A 515 -0.17 -25.23 -9.16
C ILE A 515 0.79 -24.57 -10.15
N ALA A 516 2.03 -24.30 -9.76
CA ALA A 516 3.04 -23.73 -10.64
C ALA A 516 3.39 -24.67 -11.83
N ILE A 517 3.48 -25.98 -11.61
CA ILE A 517 3.71 -26.97 -12.68
C ILE A 517 2.52 -26.99 -13.66
N ALA A 518 1.29 -26.94 -13.15
CA ALA A 518 0.11 -26.84 -14.03
C ALA A 518 0.03 -25.48 -14.74
N SER A 519 0.46 -24.41 -14.10
CA SER A 519 0.61 -23.09 -14.70
C SER A 519 1.63 -23.10 -15.84
N TYR A 520 2.77 -23.77 -15.66
CA TYR A 520 3.75 -24.03 -16.72
C TYR A 520 3.13 -24.82 -17.89
N SER A 521 2.31 -25.85 -17.60
CA SER A 521 1.58 -26.55 -18.64
C SER A 521 0.71 -25.61 -19.49
N LYS A 522 0.01 -24.66 -18.88
CA LYS A 522 -0.79 -23.63 -19.57
C LYS A 522 0.09 -22.70 -20.43
N LEU A 523 1.23 -22.27 -19.90
CA LEU A 523 2.20 -21.47 -20.68
C LEU A 523 2.75 -22.24 -21.89
N CYS A 524 3.00 -23.56 -21.74
CA CYS A 524 3.39 -24.44 -22.84
C CYS A 524 2.28 -24.53 -23.91
N GLU A 525 1.03 -24.72 -23.48
CA GLU A 525 -0.14 -24.81 -24.37
C GLU A 525 -0.28 -23.52 -25.21
N MET A 526 -0.21 -22.34 -24.55
CA MET A 526 -0.32 -21.04 -25.22
C MET A 526 0.84 -20.75 -26.17
N ASN A 527 2.02 -21.31 -25.96
CA ASN A 527 3.18 -21.20 -26.85
C ASN A 527 3.27 -22.31 -27.92
N GLY A 528 2.31 -23.25 -27.96
CA GLY A 528 2.28 -24.34 -28.93
C GLY A 528 3.23 -25.50 -28.60
N TYR A 529 3.75 -25.61 -27.38
CA TYR A 529 4.62 -26.70 -26.94
C TYR A 529 3.78 -27.90 -26.41
N THR A 530 3.00 -28.52 -27.29
CA THR A 530 1.95 -29.48 -26.96
C THR A 530 2.44 -30.68 -26.13
N GLU A 531 3.57 -31.29 -26.50
CA GLU A 531 4.09 -32.47 -25.77
C GLU A 531 4.51 -32.11 -24.35
N ARG A 532 5.16 -30.94 -24.17
CA ARG A 532 5.54 -30.44 -22.86
C ARG A 532 4.31 -30.09 -22.01
N ALA A 533 3.31 -29.46 -22.63
CA ALA A 533 2.04 -29.15 -21.98
C ALA A 533 1.36 -30.41 -21.41
N VAL A 534 1.21 -31.44 -22.24
CA VAL A 534 0.60 -32.72 -21.84
C VAL A 534 1.42 -33.41 -20.74
N SER A 535 2.76 -33.45 -20.87
CA SER A 535 3.64 -34.06 -19.88
C SER A 535 3.56 -33.35 -18.53
N ALA A 536 3.67 -32.01 -18.50
CA ALA A 536 3.58 -31.22 -17.27
C ALA A 536 2.20 -31.33 -16.61
N ARG A 537 1.12 -31.30 -17.41
CA ARG A 537 -0.26 -31.49 -16.95
C ARG A 537 -0.44 -32.82 -16.22
N LYS A 538 -0.03 -33.92 -16.83
CA LYS A 538 -0.12 -35.28 -16.26
C LYS A 538 0.64 -35.38 -14.94
N LYS A 539 1.83 -34.76 -14.86
CA LYS A 539 2.64 -34.74 -13.63
C LYS A 539 1.92 -33.95 -12.53
N ALA A 540 1.40 -32.76 -12.83
CA ALA A 540 0.66 -31.94 -11.87
C ALA A 540 -0.59 -32.68 -11.34
N GLU A 541 -1.35 -33.36 -12.19
CA GLU A 541 -2.50 -34.19 -11.79
C GLU A 541 -2.11 -35.33 -10.86
N ALA A 542 -1.03 -36.04 -11.17
CA ALA A 542 -0.53 -37.10 -10.30
C ALA A 542 -0.06 -36.57 -8.95
N MET A 543 0.62 -35.43 -8.93
CA MET A 543 1.05 -34.77 -7.70
C MET A 543 -0.15 -34.28 -6.88
N ALA A 544 -1.18 -33.68 -7.50
CA ALA A 544 -2.40 -33.24 -6.83
C ALA A 544 -3.17 -34.42 -6.20
N ALA A 545 -3.28 -35.54 -6.90
CA ALA A 545 -3.90 -36.75 -6.37
C ALA A 545 -3.15 -37.30 -5.13
N ASN A 546 -1.81 -37.32 -5.17
CA ASN A 546 -0.99 -37.72 -4.03
C ASN A 546 -1.09 -36.69 -2.87
N TRP A 547 -1.10 -35.41 -3.17
CA TRP A 547 -1.29 -34.35 -2.18
C TRP A 547 -2.59 -34.56 -1.41
N MET A 548 -3.71 -34.75 -2.10
CA MET A 548 -5.01 -35.00 -1.47
C MET A 548 -4.99 -36.24 -0.57
N LYS A 549 -4.29 -37.30 -0.99
CA LYS A 549 -4.17 -38.53 -0.20
C LYS A 549 -3.35 -38.33 1.07
N LEU A 550 -2.26 -37.58 1.00
CA LEU A 550 -1.30 -37.43 2.12
C LEU A 550 -1.70 -36.30 3.07
N ALA A 551 -2.22 -35.20 2.54
CA ALA A 551 -2.53 -34.01 3.31
C ALA A 551 -3.90 -34.05 4.03
N THR A 552 -4.85 -34.87 3.56
CA THR A 552 -6.20 -34.90 4.13
C THR A 552 -6.24 -35.62 5.47
N GLU A 553 -6.79 -34.94 6.48
CA GLU A 553 -7.08 -35.50 7.80
C GLU A 553 -8.48 -35.07 8.25
N GLY A 554 -9.44 -36.02 8.19
CA GLY A 554 -10.83 -35.72 8.56
C GLY A 554 -11.44 -34.57 7.74
N ASP A 555 -11.77 -33.46 8.39
CA ASP A 555 -12.44 -32.29 7.82
C ASP A 555 -11.52 -31.14 7.42
N HIS A 556 -10.21 -31.36 7.36
CA HIS A 556 -9.19 -30.36 6.99
C HIS A 556 -7.96 -31.00 6.34
N THR A 557 -6.97 -30.17 6.00
CA THR A 557 -5.65 -30.62 5.57
C THR A 557 -4.56 -30.17 6.55
N VAL A 558 -3.59 -31.06 6.77
CA VAL A 558 -2.50 -30.87 7.74
C VAL A 558 -1.53 -29.74 7.34
N LEU A 559 -0.74 -29.24 8.29
CA LEU A 559 0.31 -28.23 8.09
C LEU A 559 1.50 -28.83 7.30
N ALA A 560 1.97 -29.99 7.71
CA ALA A 560 3.05 -30.74 7.05
C ALA A 560 2.65 -32.22 6.93
N TYR A 561 3.14 -32.94 5.92
CA TYR A 561 2.75 -34.31 5.62
C TYR A 561 2.99 -35.31 6.77
N ASP A 562 3.97 -35.01 7.62
CA ASP A 562 4.38 -35.83 8.78
C ASP A 562 3.77 -35.34 10.11
N GLN A 563 2.95 -34.25 10.11
CA GLN A 563 2.41 -33.64 11.32
C GLN A 563 0.88 -33.77 11.40
N LYS A 564 0.41 -34.88 11.91
CA LYS A 564 -1.03 -35.10 12.15
C LYS A 564 -1.56 -34.24 13.29
N GLY A 565 -2.87 -33.94 13.24
CA GLY A 565 -3.53 -33.07 14.20
C GLY A 565 -3.23 -31.57 14.03
N THR A 566 -2.52 -31.21 12.96
CA THR A 566 -2.17 -29.83 12.60
C THR A 566 -2.99 -29.34 11.41
N TRP A 567 -3.01 -28.03 11.20
CA TRP A 567 -3.64 -27.43 10.03
C TRP A 567 -2.95 -26.11 9.65
N SER A 568 -3.13 -25.64 8.43
CA SER A 568 -2.73 -24.30 7.99
C SER A 568 -3.67 -23.76 6.94
N GLN A 569 -3.64 -22.45 6.71
CA GLN A 569 -4.31 -21.86 5.56
C GLN A 569 -3.72 -22.43 4.26
N LYS A 570 -4.59 -22.80 3.32
CA LYS A 570 -4.21 -23.32 2.00
C LYS A 570 -4.42 -22.23 0.92
N TYR A 571 -3.98 -21.02 1.21
CA TYR A 571 -4.20 -19.84 0.38
C TYR A 571 -3.70 -20.01 -1.06
N ASN A 572 -2.65 -20.82 -1.29
CA ASN A 572 -2.14 -21.06 -2.64
C ASN A 572 -3.16 -21.78 -3.56
N LEU A 573 -4.09 -22.57 -3.00
CA LEU A 573 -5.13 -23.25 -3.78
C LEU A 573 -6.03 -22.30 -4.58
N VAL A 574 -6.08 -21.02 -4.22
CA VAL A 574 -6.91 -20.03 -4.92
C VAL A 574 -6.53 -19.90 -6.40
N TRP A 575 -5.26 -20.08 -6.74
CA TRP A 575 -4.78 -19.98 -8.12
C TRP A 575 -5.21 -21.16 -9.00
N ASP A 576 -5.45 -22.34 -8.42
CA ASP A 576 -6.07 -23.45 -9.16
C ASP A 576 -7.44 -23.03 -9.71
N LYS A 577 -8.25 -22.40 -8.85
CA LYS A 577 -9.57 -21.88 -9.18
C LYS A 577 -9.49 -20.72 -10.18
N LEU A 578 -8.64 -19.71 -9.92
CA LEU A 578 -8.54 -18.49 -10.71
C LEU A 578 -8.00 -18.75 -12.12
N LEU A 579 -7.03 -19.65 -12.25
CA LEU A 579 -6.43 -20.00 -13.54
C LEU A 579 -7.25 -21.06 -14.29
N GLY A 580 -8.24 -21.69 -13.64
CA GLY A 580 -9.06 -22.75 -14.20
C GLY A 580 -8.24 -24.01 -14.48
N LEU A 581 -7.29 -24.34 -13.58
CA LEU A 581 -6.44 -25.50 -13.72
C LEU A 581 -7.19 -26.80 -13.41
N ASN A 582 -8.17 -26.75 -12.49
CA ASN A 582 -9.02 -27.89 -12.13
C ASN A 582 -8.21 -29.12 -11.68
N LEU A 583 -7.19 -28.91 -10.86
CA LEU A 583 -6.38 -29.97 -10.26
C LEU A 583 -7.03 -30.56 -9.02
N PHE A 584 -7.69 -29.69 -8.24
CA PHE A 584 -8.33 -30.06 -6.99
C PHE A 584 -9.85 -30.01 -7.16
N PRO A 585 -10.59 -31.05 -6.71
CA PRO A 585 -12.04 -31.05 -6.76
C PRO A 585 -12.62 -30.02 -5.79
N ARG A 586 -13.83 -29.55 -6.09
CA ARG A 586 -14.52 -28.47 -5.35
C ARG A 586 -14.67 -28.77 -3.85
N GLU A 587 -14.78 -30.04 -3.50
CA GLU A 587 -14.89 -30.54 -2.12
C GLU A 587 -13.67 -30.18 -1.27
N VAL A 588 -12.48 -30.05 -1.87
CA VAL A 588 -11.27 -29.61 -1.17
C VAL A 588 -11.45 -28.18 -0.67
N TYR A 589 -11.90 -27.27 -1.53
CA TYR A 589 -12.13 -25.87 -1.15
C TYR A 589 -13.24 -25.72 -0.12
N SER A 590 -14.36 -26.39 -0.32
CA SER A 590 -15.51 -26.34 0.60
C SER A 590 -15.14 -26.88 1.99
N ARG A 591 -14.33 -27.91 2.05
CA ARG A 591 -13.84 -28.50 3.30
C ARG A 591 -12.96 -27.51 4.06
N GLU A 592 -11.99 -26.89 3.41
CA GLU A 592 -11.12 -25.88 4.01
C GLU A 592 -11.95 -24.68 4.52
N ILE A 593 -12.85 -24.12 3.72
CA ILE A 593 -13.72 -22.99 4.13
C ILE A 593 -14.57 -23.36 5.36
N ASN A 594 -15.14 -24.57 5.39
CA ASN A 594 -15.93 -25.02 6.53
C ASN A 594 -15.09 -25.18 7.79
N TYR A 595 -13.85 -25.66 7.63
CA TYR A 595 -12.92 -25.77 8.75
C TYR A 595 -12.46 -24.37 9.24
N TYR A 596 -12.11 -23.46 8.35
CA TYR A 596 -11.67 -22.11 8.70
C TYR A 596 -12.73 -21.35 9.50
N LYS A 597 -14.01 -21.48 9.14
CA LYS A 597 -15.13 -20.89 9.92
C LYS A 597 -15.23 -21.42 11.36
N LYS A 598 -14.70 -22.64 11.65
CA LYS A 598 -14.69 -23.22 13.00
C LYS A 598 -13.53 -22.74 13.83
N VAL A 599 -12.36 -22.50 13.22
CA VAL A 599 -11.09 -22.25 13.94
C VAL A 599 -10.67 -20.77 13.95
N GLN A 600 -11.35 -19.91 13.19
CA GLN A 600 -11.05 -18.48 13.18
C GLN A 600 -11.32 -17.82 14.54
N ALA A 601 -10.58 -16.74 14.81
CA ALA A 601 -10.71 -15.92 15.99
C ALA A 601 -11.52 -14.62 15.73
N GLU A 602 -11.63 -13.77 16.74
CA GLU A 602 -12.37 -12.50 16.66
C GLU A 602 -11.90 -11.60 15.52
N PHE A 603 -10.58 -11.55 15.27
CA PHE A 603 -9.97 -10.64 14.29
C PHE A 603 -9.40 -11.35 13.06
N GLY A 604 -9.61 -12.63 12.89
CA GLY A 604 -9.19 -13.34 11.68
C GLY A 604 -8.92 -14.82 11.88
N LEU A 605 -8.57 -15.46 10.79
CA LEU A 605 -8.15 -16.84 10.75
C LEU A 605 -6.65 -16.91 11.08
N PRO A 606 -6.20 -17.67 12.09
CA PRO A 606 -4.77 -17.91 12.32
C PRO A 606 -4.10 -18.45 11.05
N LEU A 607 -2.80 -18.21 10.89
CA LEU A 607 -2.03 -18.74 9.75
C LEU A 607 -2.06 -20.27 9.73
N ASP A 608 -1.84 -20.85 10.90
CA ASP A 608 -1.83 -22.27 11.11
C ASP A 608 -2.06 -22.62 12.60
N SER A 609 -1.93 -23.91 12.92
CA SER A 609 -2.16 -24.43 14.28
C SER A 609 -1.03 -24.13 15.28
N ARG A 610 0.08 -23.51 14.87
CA ARG A 610 1.24 -23.26 15.74
C ARG A 610 1.07 -22.02 16.60
N GLU A 611 0.54 -20.92 16.01
CA GLU A 611 0.51 -19.61 16.66
C GLU A 611 -0.80 -18.86 16.39
N ARG A 612 -1.07 -17.84 17.20
CA ARG A 612 -2.30 -17.03 17.14
C ARG A 612 -2.13 -15.72 16.35
N TYR A 613 -1.23 -15.69 15.39
CA TYR A 613 -1.09 -14.59 14.43
C TYR A 613 -1.55 -15.00 13.04
N SER A 614 -1.74 -14.02 12.19
CA SER A 614 -2.06 -14.23 10.78
C SER A 614 -1.62 -13.07 9.92
N LYS A 615 -1.76 -13.27 8.59
CA LYS A 615 -1.62 -12.23 7.56
C LYS A 615 -2.95 -12.00 6.86
N ASN A 616 -3.37 -10.74 6.76
CA ASN A 616 -4.68 -10.40 6.23
C ASN A 616 -4.82 -10.62 4.71
N ASP A 617 -3.73 -10.55 3.97
CA ASP A 617 -3.67 -10.93 2.55
C ASP A 617 -3.98 -12.42 2.38
N TRP A 618 -3.33 -13.31 3.17
CA TRP A 618 -3.58 -14.75 3.12
C TRP A 618 -4.99 -15.14 3.59
N ILE A 619 -5.54 -14.44 4.58
CA ILE A 619 -6.94 -14.64 4.97
C ILE A 619 -7.86 -14.32 3.79
N THR A 620 -7.60 -13.22 3.06
CA THR A 620 -8.41 -12.82 1.90
C THR A 620 -8.31 -13.84 0.76
N TRP A 621 -7.12 -14.40 0.52
CA TRP A 621 -6.92 -15.46 -0.47
C TRP A 621 -7.66 -16.74 -0.06
N SER A 622 -7.50 -17.17 1.20
CA SER A 622 -8.22 -18.31 1.76
C SER A 622 -9.74 -18.14 1.68
N ALA A 623 -10.24 -16.95 2.04
CA ALA A 623 -11.67 -16.61 1.90
C ALA A 623 -12.17 -16.72 0.45
N THR A 624 -11.30 -16.41 -0.54
CA THR A 624 -11.66 -16.44 -1.97
C THR A 624 -11.82 -17.87 -2.51
N LEU A 625 -11.40 -18.89 -1.77
CA LEU A 625 -11.75 -20.29 -2.06
C LEU A 625 -13.28 -20.52 -2.00
N ALA A 626 -14.00 -19.72 -1.22
CA ALA A 626 -15.44 -19.80 -1.09
C ALA A 626 -16.17 -19.55 -2.43
N ASP A 627 -17.25 -20.31 -2.66
CA ASP A 627 -18.10 -20.15 -3.84
C ASP A 627 -19.15 -19.06 -3.64
N SER A 628 -19.68 -18.95 -2.42
CA SER A 628 -20.69 -17.94 -2.08
C SER A 628 -20.05 -16.67 -1.53
N LYS A 629 -20.75 -15.54 -1.70
CA LYS A 629 -20.36 -14.26 -1.08
C LYS A 629 -20.46 -14.31 0.45
N ASP A 630 -21.45 -15.04 0.97
CA ASP A 630 -21.66 -15.17 2.41
C ASP A 630 -20.52 -15.95 3.07
N ASP A 631 -20.06 -17.06 2.47
CA ASP A 631 -18.92 -17.82 2.96
C ASP A 631 -17.62 -17.02 2.85
N PHE A 632 -17.43 -16.25 1.76
CA PHE A 632 -16.32 -15.31 1.63
C PHE A 632 -16.33 -14.32 2.78
N MET A 633 -17.46 -13.67 3.03
CA MET A 633 -17.59 -12.67 4.08
C MET A 633 -17.45 -13.29 5.48
N ALA A 634 -17.90 -14.53 5.68
CA ALA A 634 -17.74 -15.20 6.97
C ALA A 634 -16.26 -15.36 7.39
N VAL A 635 -15.34 -15.49 6.42
CA VAL A 635 -13.89 -15.57 6.68
C VAL A 635 -13.23 -14.19 6.62
N PHE A 636 -13.71 -13.27 5.77
CA PHE A 636 -13.12 -11.95 5.57
C PHE A 636 -13.55 -10.90 6.62
N ASP A 637 -14.78 -10.98 7.14
CA ASP A 637 -15.33 -9.96 8.05
C ASP A 637 -14.46 -9.69 9.29
N PRO A 638 -13.82 -10.71 9.91
CA PRO A 638 -12.86 -10.47 10.99
C PRO A 638 -11.67 -9.58 10.59
N VAL A 639 -11.24 -9.58 9.33
CA VAL A 639 -10.17 -8.69 8.83
C VAL A 639 -10.64 -7.23 8.83
N TYR A 640 -11.89 -6.98 8.43
CA TYR A 640 -12.49 -5.65 8.53
C TYR A 640 -12.60 -5.21 10.01
N HIS A 641 -12.99 -6.14 10.89
CA HIS A 641 -13.07 -5.89 12.32
C HIS A 641 -11.69 -5.56 12.91
N TYR A 642 -10.65 -6.32 12.52
CA TYR A 642 -9.26 -6.02 12.85
C TYR A 642 -8.89 -4.58 12.49
N ALA A 643 -9.07 -4.18 11.23
CA ALA A 643 -8.72 -2.85 10.75
C ALA A 643 -9.46 -1.73 11.51
N GLY A 644 -10.72 -1.97 11.89
CA GLY A 644 -11.52 -1.01 12.65
C GLY A 644 -11.21 -0.93 14.14
N LYS A 645 -10.59 -1.96 14.72
CA LYS A 645 -10.41 -2.10 16.18
C LYS A 645 -8.96 -2.11 16.63
N THR A 646 -8.00 -2.35 15.73
CA THR A 646 -6.58 -2.39 16.11
C THR A 646 -6.18 -1.16 16.92
N PRO A 647 -5.45 -1.33 18.04
CA PRO A 647 -4.90 -0.21 18.80
C PRO A 647 -3.71 0.45 18.09
N ASP A 648 -3.11 -0.25 17.12
CA ASP A 648 -1.90 0.21 16.44
C ASP A 648 -2.27 1.18 15.31
N ARG A 649 -1.71 2.40 15.39
CA ARG A 649 -2.06 3.55 14.54
C ARG A 649 -1.05 3.72 13.40
N VAL A 650 -0.90 2.67 12.59
CA VAL A 650 0.04 2.58 11.48
C VAL A 650 -0.70 2.30 10.16
N PRO A 651 -0.11 2.54 8.99
CA PRO A 651 -0.65 1.99 7.74
C PRO A 651 -0.90 0.49 7.90
N VAL A 652 -1.93 -0.03 7.26
CA VAL A 652 -2.41 -1.40 7.53
C VAL A 652 -1.26 -2.38 7.67
N SER A 653 -1.13 -2.97 8.87
CA SER A 653 -0.21 -4.08 9.10
C SER A 653 -0.82 -5.35 8.54
N ASP A 654 -0.03 -6.09 7.79
CA ASP A 654 -0.45 -7.39 7.28
C ASP A 654 -0.25 -8.53 8.28
N TRP A 655 0.61 -8.38 9.28
CA TRP A 655 0.94 -9.39 10.30
C TRP A 655 0.50 -8.96 11.70
N TYR A 656 -0.47 -9.67 12.29
CA TYR A 656 -1.10 -9.29 13.55
C TYR A 656 -1.64 -10.49 14.34
N ILE A 657 -1.90 -10.29 15.64
CA ILE A 657 -2.50 -11.27 16.55
C ILE A 657 -4.02 -11.28 16.34
N VAL A 658 -4.58 -12.46 16.02
CA VAL A 658 -6.01 -12.62 15.70
C VAL A 658 -6.94 -12.56 16.91
N ASP A 659 -6.40 -12.61 18.14
CA ASP A 659 -7.19 -12.55 19.38
C ASP A 659 -7.34 -11.13 19.95
N ASN A 660 -6.46 -10.19 19.61
CA ASN A 660 -6.44 -8.85 20.21
C ASN A 660 -6.18 -7.70 19.23
N ALA A 661 -6.09 -8.00 17.94
CA ALA A 661 -5.86 -7.04 16.86
C ALA A 661 -4.54 -6.25 16.96
N ARG A 662 -3.54 -6.71 17.73
CA ARG A 662 -2.24 -6.04 17.82
C ARG A 662 -1.33 -6.44 16.68
N GLN A 663 -0.66 -5.45 16.12
CA GLN A 663 0.42 -5.65 15.17
C GLN A 663 1.53 -6.52 15.81
N VAL A 664 2.07 -7.46 15.04
CA VAL A 664 3.30 -8.20 15.40
C VAL A 664 4.50 -7.52 14.73
N GLY A 665 4.38 -7.30 13.44
CA GLY A 665 5.37 -6.64 12.59
C GLY A 665 4.72 -6.22 11.29
N PHE A 666 5.54 -5.83 10.33
CA PHE A 666 5.15 -5.44 8.98
C PHE A 666 4.06 -4.36 8.92
N GLN A 667 4.28 -3.32 8.18
CA GLN A 667 3.30 -2.28 7.92
C GLN A 667 3.62 -1.59 6.60
N ALA A 668 2.64 -0.93 6.02
CA ALA A 668 2.81 -0.16 4.79
C ALA A 668 3.38 -0.96 3.61
N ARG A 669 3.29 -2.31 3.65
CA ARG A 669 3.75 -3.19 2.56
C ARG A 669 2.70 -3.25 1.46
N SER A 670 3.14 -3.53 0.24
CA SER A 670 2.25 -3.70 -0.93
C SER A 670 1.47 -5.02 -0.91
N VAL A 671 1.84 -5.98 -0.05
CA VAL A 671 1.20 -7.30 0.05
C VAL A 671 -0.32 -7.24 0.21
N VAL A 672 -0.85 -6.16 0.79
CA VAL A 672 -2.29 -5.89 0.89
C VAL A 672 -2.99 -5.75 -0.48
N GLY A 673 -2.24 -5.70 -1.58
CA GLY A 673 -2.74 -5.87 -2.94
C GLY A 673 -3.42 -7.21 -3.15
N GLY A 674 -3.10 -8.19 -2.31
CA GLY A 674 -3.77 -9.48 -2.22
C GLY A 674 -5.28 -9.41 -1.96
N PHE A 675 -5.79 -8.31 -1.40
CA PHE A 675 -7.23 -8.12 -1.21
C PHE A 675 -8.00 -8.10 -2.54
N PHE A 676 -7.36 -7.65 -3.62
CA PHE A 676 -7.98 -7.59 -4.95
C PHE A 676 -8.17 -8.95 -5.62
N ILE A 677 -7.66 -10.03 -5.03
CA ILE A 677 -7.81 -11.40 -5.55
C ILE A 677 -9.28 -11.81 -5.69
N ARG A 678 -10.16 -11.30 -4.81
CA ARG A 678 -11.60 -11.57 -4.89
C ARG A 678 -12.22 -11.05 -6.19
N MET A 679 -11.71 -9.95 -6.74
CA MET A 679 -12.16 -9.43 -8.04
C MET A 679 -11.70 -10.32 -9.20
N LEU A 680 -10.55 -10.98 -9.09
CA LEU A 680 -10.08 -11.95 -10.09
C LEU A 680 -10.95 -13.22 -10.11
N ALA A 681 -11.71 -13.50 -9.04
CA ALA A 681 -12.62 -14.63 -8.98
C ALA A 681 -13.91 -14.40 -9.80
N ASP A 682 -14.21 -13.17 -10.21
CA ASP A 682 -15.28 -12.84 -11.17
C ASP A 682 -14.63 -12.58 -12.54
N PRO A 683 -14.81 -13.48 -13.54
CA PRO A 683 -14.19 -13.35 -14.86
C PRO A 683 -14.54 -12.06 -15.60
N ASP A 684 -15.77 -11.54 -15.40
CA ASP A 684 -16.22 -10.30 -16.04
C ASP A 684 -15.52 -9.09 -15.43
N LEU A 685 -15.33 -9.06 -14.10
CA LEU A 685 -14.58 -8.02 -13.42
C LEU A 685 -13.09 -8.09 -13.78
N TRP A 686 -12.51 -9.29 -13.81
CA TRP A 686 -11.12 -9.45 -14.24
C TRP A 686 -10.93 -8.91 -15.66
N LYS A 687 -11.74 -9.36 -16.61
CA LYS A 687 -11.67 -8.88 -17.99
C LYS A 687 -11.89 -7.36 -18.08
N LYS A 688 -12.88 -6.81 -17.39
CA LYS A 688 -13.18 -5.37 -17.39
C LYS A 688 -11.98 -4.54 -16.94
N TRP A 689 -11.33 -4.94 -15.85
CA TRP A 689 -10.27 -4.14 -15.25
C TRP A 689 -8.90 -4.39 -15.86
N SER A 690 -8.60 -5.59 -16.38
CA SER A 690 -7.33 -5.88 -17.08
C SER A 690 -7.32 -5.42 -18.54
N SER A 691 -8.48 -5.32 -19.20
CA SER A 691 -8.57 -4.89 -20.60
C SER A 691 -8.46 -3.37 -20.76
N GLY A 692 -8.05 -2.93 -21.95
CA GLY A 692 -7.89 -1.54 -22.37
C GLY A 692 -6.41 -1.12 -22.46
N PRO A 693 -6.10 -0.11 -23.29
CA PRO A 693 -4.72 0.33 -23.46
C PRO A 693 -4.20 0.92 -22.13
N SER A 694 -3.05 0.42 -21.69
CA SER A 694 -2.19 1.20 -20.82
C SER A 694 -1.54 2.27 -21.68
N ASN A 695 -1.69 3.55 -21.35
CA ASN A 695 -0.90 4.60 -21.97
C ASN A 695 0.57 4.37 -21.58
N ARG A 696 1.35 3.88 -22.52
CA ARG A 696 2.81 3.66 -22.40
C ARG A 696 3.56 4.95 -22.64
#